data_e339b44ee7e4be58cbbcba742536ac9d
#
_entry.id   e339b44ee7e4be58cbbcba742536ac9d
#
_cell.length_a   1.000
_cell.length_b   1.000
_cell.length_c   1.000
_cell.angle_alpha   90.00
_cell.angle_beta   90.00
_cell.angle_gamma   90.00
#
_symmetry.space_group_name_H-M   'P 1'
#
loop_
_entity.id
_entity.type
_entity.pdbx_description
1 polymer ?
#
loop_
_entity_poly.entity_id
_entity_poly.type
_entity_poly.pdbx_seq_one_letter_code
_entity_poly.pdbx_strand_id
1 'polypeptide(L)'
;VAKKRTGKANKAGRKNRARVAKSRARGGTTSSASRRRAAPKSGAARKPKPISANPRRGALAAGEVRSGLGPGFLVTAKPSEVRAGLGPGFLVTLKRQAPELVADTKPRARRTASNLPAGVAIKGRMGARYDEILTPEALSFLADLHRRFDAKRIELLNARAARQRRFDAGELPDFLPETRIVRHGAWKIAPIPADLLDRRVEITGPVDRKMIVNALNSGANVFMADFEDANSPIWENNIEGQINLRDRWHGKINFTEKTTGKSYRLGHKPALLIVRPRGWHLLEEHLMIDGEPIAGALFDFGLYLFHNAAALAAKGSGPYFYLPKLETHQEARLWNDVFVFSQQRLGLAQGTIKATVLIETLPAAFEMDEILWELREHITGLNAGRWDYIFSFIKKFAKNPDYILPDRNQVVMGKAFLGAYAALLVKTCHRRGAFAMGGMAAQIPVKDNRAANAQAFAKVRADKEREVREGHDGTWVAHPALVPVAKSVFDRLMKGRNQLDKLRADVRVTRDMLLQVHDGPKTEEGFRLNIRVGVQYIEAWLRGRGAVPIYNLMEDAATAEISRAQIWQWLKYGATLDTGVKVTAQFFKRALKEEMQRVKKEIGARAYAKGRFPQAIKLFRELSLGKDFVEFLTIPAYRLIV
;
A
#
# COMPACT_ATOMS: atom_id res chain seq x y z
N VAL A 1 -1.62 10.45 -65.29
CA VAL A 1 -1.81 11.76 -65.91
C VAL A 1 -1.57 12.80 -64.79
N ALA A 2 -0.39 13.25 -64.56
CA ALA A 2 0.52 14.20 -65.14
C ALA A 2 0.02 15.66 -65.10
N LYS A 3 0.70 16.47 -64.37
CA LYS A 3 1.57 17.62 -64.63
C LYS A 3 1.40 18.69 -63.53
N LYS A 4 2.49 19.04 -62.79
CA LYS A 4 3.48 20.14 -63.09
C LYS A 4 2.83 21.51 -63.16
N ARG A 5 3.30 22.53 -62.46
CA ARG A 5 4.57 23.20 -62.23
C ARG A 5 4.31 24.53 -61.48
N THR A 6 5.20 24.93 -60.71
CA THR A 6 6.14 26.08 -60.60
C THR A 6 5.51 27.36 -59.98
N GLY A 7 6.16 28.16 -59.22
CA GLY A 7 7.53 28.38 -58.79
C GLY A 7 7.67 29.72 -58.08
N LYS A 8 8.82 29.89 -57.42
CA LYS A 8 9.58 31.10 -57.11
C LYS A 8 8.94 32.20 -56.26
N ALA A 9 9.46 32.51 -55.14
CA ALA A 9 10.74 33.13 -54.73
C ALA A 9 10.65 34.66 -54.61
N ASN A 10 10.98 35.22 -53.49
CA ASN A 10 12.08 36.16 -53.17
C ASN A 10 11.77 36.91 -51.87
N LYS A 11 12.64 36.82 -50.92
CA LYS A 11 13.84 37.60 -50.56
C LYS A 11 13.58 38.96 -49.88
N ALA A 12 14.30 39.07 -48.81
CA ALA A 12 14.97 40.23 -48.20
C ALA A 12 14.11 41.06 -47.20
N GLY A 13 14.62 41.47 -46.08
CA GLY A 13 15.94 41.54 -45.53
C GLY A 13 15.98 42.37 -44.26
N ARG A 14 17.02 42.11 -43.50
CA ARG A 14 17.82 43.00 -42.66
C ARG A 14 17.26 43.62 -41.37
N LYS A 15 17.80 43.13 -40.28
CA LYS A 15 18.74 43.80 -39.34
C LYS A 15 18.27 45.12 -38.73
N ASN A 16 18.18 45.14 -37.38
CA ASN A 16 19.03 46.10 -36.67
C ASN A 16 19.33 45.64 -35.22
N ARG A 17 20.62 45.73 -34.92
CA ARG A 17 21.29 45.66 -33.62
C ARG A 17 21.33 47.06 -33.01
N ALA A 18 21.39 47.13 -31.73
CA ALA A 18 22.26 47.93 -30.87
C ALA A 18 21.52 48.30 -29.60
N ARG A 19 22.03 48.34 -28.45
CA ARG A 19 23.27 48.47 -27.68
C ARG A 19 22.85 49.06 -26.33
N VAL A 20 23.17 48.35 -25.30
CA VAL A 20 24.02 48.73 -24.15
C VAL A 20 23.98 50.19 -23.68
N ALA A 21 23.64 50.40 -22.41
CA ALA A 21 24.37 51.30 -21.54
C ALA A 21 24.25 50.95 -20.05
N LYS A 22 25.40 50.79 -19.44
CA LYS A 22 25.65 50.80 -18.00
C LYS A 22 25.53 52.22 -17.47
N SER A 23 25.03 52.39 -16.22
CA SER A 23 25.55 53.47 -15.39
C SER A 23 25.67 53.01 -13.94
N ARG A 24 26.88 53.18 -13.44
CA ARG A 24 27.33 53.12 -12.05
C ARG A 24 27.12 54.48 -11.41
N ALA A 25 26.84 54.52 -10.12
CA ALA A 25 27.71 55.05 -9.09
C ALA A 25 26.96 55.70 -7.91
N ARG A 26 27.41 55.31 -6.72
CA ARG A 26 27.76 56.13 -5.53
C ARG A 26 26.58 56.87 -4.88
N GLY A 27 26.34 56.81 -3.62
CA GLY A 27 27.17 56.64 -2.43
C GLY A 27 26.58 57.58 -1.38
N GLY A 28 26.56 57.24 -0.14
CA GLY A 28 26.10 58.13 0.92
C GLY A 28 25.92 57.45 2.26
N THR A 29 26.94 57.52 3.05
CA THR A 29 27.06 57.20 4.48
C THR A 29 26.36 58.20 5.37
N THR A 30 25.75 57.78 6.49
CA THR A 30 25.76 58.37 7.86
C THR A 30 24.96 57.45 8.76
N SER A 31 25.52 56.85 9.74
CA SER A 31 26.02 57.09 11.09
C SER A 31 24.94 57.35 12.14
N SER A 32 25.10 56.53 13.22
CA SER A 32 24.78 56.75 14.63
C SER A 32 23.29 56.60 15.03
N ALA A 33 22.92 55.97 16.14
CA ALA A 33 23.56 55.87 17.45
C ALA A 33 22.85 54.80 18.30
N SER A 34 23.65 54.21 19.11
CA SER A 34 23.39 53.35 20.29
C SER A 34 22.27 53.82 21.22
N ARG A 35 21.49 52.87 21.75
CA ARG A 35 21.08 52.91 23.14
C ARG A 35 21.06 51.52 23.76
N ARG A 36 22.03 51.29 24.65
CA ARG A 36 22.06 50.20 25.63
C ARG A 36 21.00 50.47 26.72
N ARG A 37 20.30 49.43 27.14
CA ARG A 37 19.79 49.25 28.54
C ARG A 37 19.77 47.76 28.84
N ALA A 38 20.67 47.36 29.66
CA ALA A 38 20.74 46.92 31.04
C ALA A 38 19.85 45.73 31.37
N ALA A 39 20.54 44.60 31.66
CA ALA A 39 20.00 43.42 32.33
C ALA A 39 19.81 43.66 33.84
N PRO A 40 18.93 42.95 34.51
CA PRO A 40 19.05 42.74 35.95
C PRO A 40 19.55 41.35 36.30
N LYS A 41 20.29 41.33 37.39
CA LYS A 41 21.09 40.25 37.97
C LYS A 41 20.25 39.18 38.67
N SER A 42 20.72 37.96 38.55
CA SER A 42 20.85 36.84 39.52
C SER A 42 19.98 36.83 40.78
N GLY A 43 19.20 35.77 40.97
CA GLY A 43 18.66 35.28 42.21
C GLY A 43 19.12 33.84 42.45
N ALA A 44 19.71 33.57 43.59
CA ALA A 44 20.51 32.43 43.96
C ALA A 44 19.73 31.11 44.08
N ALA A 45 20.40 30.04 43.70
CA ALA A 45 20.05 28.65 43.93
C ALA A 45 19.93 28.29 45.42
N ARG A 46 18.88 27.63 45.81
CA ARG A 46 18.82 26.84 47.05
C ARG A 46 18.87 25.36 46.69
N LYS A 47 19.91 24.68 47.17
CA LYS A 47 20.04 23.21 47.18
C LYS A 47 19.07 22.62 48.24
N PRO A 48 18.39 21.51 47.95
CA PRO A 48 17.77 20.72 49.00
C PRO A 48 18.78 19.75 49.61
N LYS A 49 18.70 19.60 50.93
CA LYS A 49 19.49 18.69 51.78
C LYS A 49 19.05 17.22 51.57
N PRO A 50 19.94 16.25 51.81
CA PRO A 50 19.62 14.84 51.72
C PRO A 50 18.82 14.36 52.94
N ILE A 51 17.82 13.51 52.70
CA ILE A 51 17.08 12.79 53.73
C ILE A 51 17.68 11.39 53.84
N SER A 52 18.05 11.08 55.07
CA SER A 52 18.71 9.87 55.55
C SER A 52 17.84 8.61 55.37
N ALA A 53 18.47 7.52 55.00
CA ALA A 53 17.94 6.16 55.02
C ALA A 53 17.71 5.65 56.43
N ASN A 54 16.63 4.94 56.65
CA ASN A 54 16.52 3.98 57.73
C ASN A 54 15.80 2.71 57.27
N PRO A 55 16.37 1.52 57.50
CA PRO A 55 15.87 0.27 56.95
C PRO A 55 14.88 -0.38 57.93
N ARG A 56 13.70 -0.74 57.41
CA ARG A 56 12.90 -1.79 58.09
C ARG A 56 12.57 -2.90 57.09
N ARG A 57 13.08 -4.06 57.42
CA ARG A 57 12.71 -5.36 56.82
C ARG A 57 11.23 -5.62 57.06
N GLY A 58 10.51 -5.92 56.00
CA GLY A 58 9.21 -6.54 56.03
C GLY A 58 9.12 -7.47 54.82
N ALA A 59 9.10 -8.77 55.09
CA ALA A 59 8.86 -9.78 54.11
C ALA A 59 7.45 -9.60 53.55
N LEU A 60 7.30 -9.40 52.26
CA LEU A 60 6.05 -9.53 51.55
C LEU A 60 6.04 -10.80 50.75
N ALA A 61 4.99 -11.55 50.94
CA ALA A 61 4.66 -12.81 50.28
C ALA A 61 4.65 -12.67 48.75
N ALA A 62 4.97 -13.77 48.08
CA ALA A 62 4.88 -13.93 46.64
C ALA A 62 3.45 -13.61 46.17
N GLY A 63 3.28 -12.46 45.51
CA GLY A 63 2.08 -12.11 44.78
C GLY A 63 2.23 -12.46 43.33
N GLU A 64 1.34 -13.29 42.83
CA GLU A 64 1.22 -13.61 41.41
C GLU A 64 1.05 -12.35 40.57
N VAL A 65 1.97 -12.12 39.64
CA VAL A 65 1.80 -11.13 38.58
C VAL A 65 0.94 -11.78 37.49
N ARG A 66 -0.33 -11.48 37.46
CA ARG A 66 -1.19 -11.79 36.34
C ARG A 66 -0.84 -10.87 35.17
N SER A 67 -0.09 -11.41 34.21
CA SER A 67 0.03 -10.81 32.87
C SER A 67 -1.30 -11.01 32.15
N GLY A 68 -1.83 -9.94 31.54
CA GLY A 68 -3.05 -9.94 30.74
C GLY A 68 -2.87 -10.62 29.36
N LEU A 69 -2.42 -11.87 29.38
CA LEU A 69 -2.43 -12.78 28.22
C LEU A 69 -3.55 -13.77 28.46
N GLY A 70 -4.44 -13.92 27.48
CA GLY A 70 -5.59 -14.78 27.52
C GLY A 70 -5.27 -16.23 27.88
N PRO A 71 -6.27 -17.06 28.22
CA PRO A 71 -6.08 -18.37 28.85
C PRO A 71 -5.42 -19.36 27.88
N GLY A 72 -4.21 -19.80 28.21
CA GLY A 72 -3.60 -20.90 27.46
C GLY A 72 -2.09 -21.10 27.56
N PHE A 73 -1.33 -20.39 28.38
CA PHE A 73 0.09 -20.72 28.56
C PHE A 73 0.51 -20.72 30.03
N LEU A 74 0.59 -21.91 30.63
CA LEU A 74 1.33 -22.13 31.87
C LEU A 74 2.75 -22.58 31.49
N VAL A 75 3.74 -21.73 31.73
CA VAL A 75 5.15 -22.14 31.73
C VAL A 75 5.59 -22.30 33.16
N THR A 76 5.71 -23.53 33.63
CA THR A 76 6.37 -23.86 34.89
C THR A 76 7.83 -24.21 34.60
N ALA A 77 8.73 -23.26 34.75
CA ALA A 77 10.18 -23.54 34.84
C ALA A 77 10.70 -23.09 36.20
N LYS A 78 11.35 -23.98 36.93
CA LYS A 78 12.07 -23.65 38.17
C LYS A 78 13.35 -22.86 37.86
N PRO A 79 13.72 -21.86 38.68
CA PRO A 79 14.86 -20.97 38.42
C PRO A 79 16.27 -21.62 38.44
N SER A 80 16.39 -22.91 38.67
CA SER A 80 17.68 -23.61 38.81
C SER A 80 18.17 -24.32 37.54
N GLU A 81 17.40 -24.32 36.43
CA GLU A 81 17.77 -25.08 35.21
C GLU A 81 18.29 -24.23 34.03
N VAL A 82 18.52 -22.95 34.22
CA VAL A 82 19.04 -22.05 33.16
C VAL A 82 20.50 -21.74 33.41
N ARG A 83 21.33 -22.76 33.55
CA ARG A 83 22.82 -22.65 33.38
C ARG A 83 23.38 -23.98 33.01
N ALA A 84 23.44 -24.30 31.71
CA ALA A 84 24.53 -25.10 31.12
C ALA A 84 24.40 -25.10 29.58
N GLY A 85 25.31 -24.43 28.91
CA GLY A 85 26.02 -24.94 27.75
C GLY A 85 25.21 -25.19 26.46
N LEU A 86 25.04 -24.16 25.62
CA LEU A 86 24.90 -24.38 24.19
C LEU A 86 26.27 -24.08 23.53
N GLY A 87 27.06 -25.14 23.35
CA GLY A 87 28.24 -25.12 22.49
C GLY A 87 27.82 -25.20 21.00
N PRO A 88 28.67 -24.75 20.06
CA PRO A 88 28.38 -24.77 18.64
C PRO A 88 28.54 -26.18 18.07
N GLY A 89 27.48 -26.76 17.52
CA GLY A 89 27.58 -27.96 16.72
C GLY A 89 26.60 -29.08 17.06
N PHE A 90 25.31 -28.91 16.79
CA PHE A 90 24.40 -30.06 16.61
C PHE A 90 23.65 -29.90 15.29
N LEU A 91 24.21 -30.54 14.25
CA LEU A 91 23.44 -30.82 13.02
C LEU A 91 22.60 -32.07 13.29
N VAL A 92 21.31 -31.88 13.56
CA VAL A 92 20.34 -32.98 13.54
C VAL A 92 19.90 -33.20 12.10
N THR A 93 20.44 -34.23 11.47
CA THR A 93 19.98 -34.68 10.14
C THR A 93 18.68 -35.45 10.31
N LEU A 94 17.56 -34.78 10.21
CA LEU A 94 16.25 -35.43 10.08
C LEU A 94 16.11 -35.95 8.64
N LYS A 95 16.20 -37.26 8.46
CA LYS A 95 15.77 -37.93 7.23
C LYS A 95 14.26 -37.72 7.06
N ARG A 96 13.90 -36.87 6.12
CA ARG A 96 12.52 -36.68 5.68
C ARG A 96 12.07 -37.90 4.89
N GLN A 97 11.08 -38.61 5.35
CA GLN A 97 10.15 -39.34 4.50
C GLN A 97 9.07 -38.35 4.06
N ALA A 98 9.11 -37.92 2.82
CA ALA A 98 8.01 -37.22 2.20
C ALA A 98 6.87 -38.20 1.97
N PRO A 99 5.60 -37.86 2.26
CA PRO A 99 4.49 -38.68 1.78
C PRO A 99 4.46 -38.58 0.25
N GLU A 100 4.51 -39.73 -0.41
CA GLU A 100 4.33 -39.85 -1.87
C GLU A 100 2.90 -39.36 -2.22
N LEU A 101 2.83 -38.19 -2.84
CA LEU A 101 1.64 -37.75 -3.55
C LEU A 101 1.58 -38.53 -4.88
N VAL A 102 0.82 -39.60 -4.91
CA VAL A 102 0.49 -40.34 -6.12
C VAL A 102 -0.23 -39.40 -7.08
N ALA A 103 0.46 -39.06 -8.17
CA ALA A 103 -0.14 -38.32 -9.28
C ALA A 103 -1.07 -39.28 -10.06
N ASP A 104 -2.37 -39.17 -9.84
CA ASP A 104 -3.39 -39.88 -10.60
C ASP A 104 -3.61 -39.18 -11.97
N THR A 105 -3.11 -39.78 -13.04
CA THR A 105 -3.14 -39.26 -14.42
C THR A 105 -4.33 -39.82 -15.25
N LYS A 106 -5.51 -39.97 -14.67
CA LYS A 106 -6.72 -40.30 -15.44
C LYS A 106 -7.53 -39.04 -15.78
N PRO A 107 -8.10 -38.94 -17.00
CA PRO A 107 -8.93 -37.78 -17.35
C PRO A 107 -10.17 -37.73 -16.47
N ARG A 108 -10.29 -36.70 -15.67
CA ARG A 108 -11.39 -36.48 -14.73
C ARG A 108 -12.68 -36.16 -15.49
N ALA A 109 -13.68 -37.00 -15.31
CA ALA A 109 -15.06 -36.75 -15.73
C ALA A 109 -15.58 -35.43 -15.14
N ARG A 110 -16.44 -34.71 -15.89
CA ARG A 110 -17.14 -33.50 -15.44
C ARG A 110 -17.78 -33.76 -14.07
N ARG A 111 -17.23 -33.15 -13.02
CA ARG A 111 -17.81 -33.22 -11.68
C ARG A 111 -19.02 -32.30 -11.60
N THR A 112 -20.16 -32.87 -11.30
CA THR A 112 -21.43 -32.20 -10.97
C THR A 112 -21.37 -31.58 -9.55
N ALA A 113 -22.27 -30.63 -9.25
CA ALA A 113 -22.37 -29.84 -8.01
C ALA A 113 -22.48 -30.64 -6.69
N SER A 114 -22.37 -31.96 -6.70
CA SER A 114 -22.58 -32.83 -5.53
C SER A 114 -21.36 -33.03 -4.60
N ASN A 115 -20.22 -32.35 -4.82
CA ASN A 115 -18.98 -32.57 -4.05
C ASN A 115 -18.45 -31.31 -3.37
N LEU A 116 -19.27 -30.30 -3.09
CA LEU A 116 -18.86 -29.13 -2.30
C LEU A 116 -18.78 -29.51 -0.80
N PRO A 117 -17.84 -28.95 -0.04
CA PRO A 117 -17.80 -29.12 1.40
C PRO A 117 -19.10 -28.60 2.05
N ALA A 118 -19.47 -29.18 3.19
CA ALA A 118 -20.67 -28.78 3.93
C ALA A 118 -20.65 -27.26 4.22
N GLY A 119 -21.78 -26.60 4.00
CA GLY A 119 -21.96 -25.16 4.21
C GLY A 119 -21.33 -24.25 3.12
N VAL A 120 -20.66 -24.83 2.11
CA VAL A 120 -20.04 -24.03 1.03
C VAL A 120 -20.97 -23.95 -0.18
N ALA A 121 -21.20 -22.73 -0.68
CA ALA A 121 -21.97 -22.48 -1.89
C ALA A 121 -21.26 -21.47 -2.81
N ILE A 122 -21.12 -21.84 -4.09
CA ILE A 122 -20.56 -20.95 -5.12
C ILE A 122 -21.73 -20.29 -5.85
N LYS A 123 -21.86 -18.97 -5.74
CA LYS A 123 -22.83 -18.15 -6.47
C LYS A 123 -22.26 -17.63 -7.79
N GLY A 124 -20.95 -17.55 -7.92
CA GLY A 124 -20.27 -17.10 -9.12
C GLY A 124 -20.43 -18.07 -10.28
N ARG A 125 -20.52 -17.54 -11.49
CA ARG A 125 -20.62 -18.36 -12.71
C ARG A 125 -19.33 -19.16 -12.91
N MET A 126 -19.45 -20.46 -13.13
CA MET A 126 -18.30 -21.33 -13.45
C MET A 126 -17.82 -21.06 -14.87
N GLY A 127 -16.54 -20.73 -15.00
CA GLY A 127 -15.82 -20.54 -16.26
C GLY A 127 -14.87 -21.70 -16.57
N ALA A 128 -14.13 -21.57 -17.67
CA ALA A 128 -13.13 -22.57 -18.07
C ALA A 128 -12.01 -22.64 -17.03
N ARG A 129 -11.65 -23.84 -16.60
CA ARG A 129 -10.57 -24.11 -15.63
C ARG A 129 -10.83 -23.61 -14.20
N TYR A 130 -12.02 -23.10 -13.89
CA TYR A 130 -12.33 -22.64 -12.53
C TYR A 130 -12.35 -23.80 -11.52
N ASP A 131 -12.69 -25.01 -11.98
CA ASP A 131 -12.61 -26.26 -11.22
C ASP A 131 -11.16 -26.64 -10.85
N GLU A 132 -10.15 -26.11 -11.55
CA GLU A 132 -8.75 -26.29 -11.16
C GLU A 132 -8.38 -25.49 -9.90
N ILE A 133 -9.10 -24.42 -9.61
CA ILE A 133 -8.88 -23.52 -8.45
C ILE A 133 -9.89 -23.82 -7.34
N LEU A 134 -11.17 -23.97 -7.68
CA LEU A 134 -12.25 -24.20 -6.74
C LEU A 134 -12.42 -25.71 -6.49
N THR A 135 -11.33 -26.39 -6.12
CA THR A 135 -11.38 -27.80 -5.79
C THR A 135 -12.05 -28.02 -4.41
N PRO A 136 -12.66 -29.17 -4.15
CA PRO A 136 -13.27 -29.46 -2.84
C PRO A 136 -12.30 -29.24 -1.67
N GLU A 137 -11.03 -29.61 -1.85
CA GLU A 137 -9.99 -29.47 -0.83
C GLU A 137 -9.62 -28.00 -0.57
N ALA A 138 -9.50 -27.19 -1.65
CA ALA A 138 -9.26 -25.76 -1.54
C ALA A 138 -10.44 -25.05 -0.89
N LEU A 139 -11.67 -25.41 -1.26
CA LEU A 139 -12.89 -24.87 -0.68
C LEU A 139 -13.05 -25.28 0.79
N SER A 140 -12.66 -26.52 1.17
CA SER A 140 -12.61 -26.95 2.57
C SER A 140 -11.62 -26.09 3.37
N PHE A 141 -10.43 -25.82 2.81
CA PHE A 141 -9.45 -24.95 3.45
C PHE A 141 -9.98 -23.51 3.63
N LEU A 142 -10.68 -22.96 2.64
CA LEU A 142 -11.32 -21.64 2.76
C LEU A 142 -12.42 -21.63 3.83
N ALA A 143 -13.20 -22.71 3.92
CA ALA A 143 -14.23 -22.86 4.96
C ALA A 143 -13.62 -22.91 6.36
N ASP A 144 -12.50 -23.64 6.54
CA ASP A 144 -11.77 -23.67 7.80
C ASP A 144 -11.26 -22.26 8.20
N LEU A 145 -10.73 -21.48 7.23
CA LEU A 145 -10.28 -20.10 7.47
C LEU A 145 -11.45 -19.18 7.85
N HIS A 146 -12.54 -19.22 7.12
CA HIS A 146 -13.73 -18.40 7.40
C HIS A 146 -14.29 -18.70 8.81
N ARG A 147 -14.59 -19.96 9.10
CA ARG A 147 -15.17 -20.38 10.39
C ARG A 147 -14.31 -20.00 11.59
N ARG A 148 -13.00 -20.03 11.41
CA ARG A 148 -12.06 -19.75 12.49
C ARG A 148 -11.82 -18.25 12.71
N PHE A 149 -11.79 -17.44 11.66
CA PHE A 149 -11.25 -16.09 11.73
C PHE A 149 -12.25 -14.97 11.41
N ASP A 150 -13.39 -15.26 10.76
CA ASP A 150 -14.29 -14.22 10.31
C ASP A 150 -14.95 -13.45 11.46
N ALA A 151 -15.34 -14.14 12.53
CA ALA A 151 -15.92 -13.48 13.71
C ALA A 151 -14.94 -12.46 14.32
N LYS A 152 -13.63 -12.81 14.41
CA LYS A 152 -12.61 -11.89 14.91
C LYS A 152 -12.35 -10.74 13.95
N ARG A 153 -12.39 -10.98 12.64
CA ARG A 153 -12.33 -9.92 11.62
C ARG A 153 -13.45 -8.90 11.80
N ILE A 154 -14.69 -9.38 11.97
CA ILE A 154 -15.85 -8.49 12.18
C ILE A 154 -15.70 -7.69 13.48
N GLU A 155 -15.24 -8.30 14.56
CA GLU A 155 -14.96 -7.61 15.82
C GLU A 155 -13.96 -6.45 15.61
N LEU A 156 -12.85 -6.70 14.87
CA LEU A 156 -11.84 -5.69 14.59
C LEU A 156 -12.34 -4.57 13.68
N LEU A 157 -13.16 -4.88 12.68
CA LEU A 157 -13.81 -3.86 11.85
C LEU A 157 -14.79 -2.99 12.67
N ASN A 158 -15.52 -3.59 13.60
CA ASN A 158 -16.37 -2.84 14.55
C ASN A 158 -15.55 -1.95 15.48
N ALA A 159 -14.36 -2.42 15.90
CA ALA A 159 -13.42 -1.62 16.68
C ALA A 159 -12.89 -0.41 15.89
N ARG A 160 -12.65 -0.53 14.56
CA ARG A 160 -12.34 0.62 13.69
C ARG A 160 -13.44 1.67 13.74
N ALA A 161 -14.71 1.25 13.62
CA ALA A 161 -15.84 2.16 13.67
C ALA A 161 -15.99 2.83 15.04
N ALA A 162 -15.72 2.10 16.13
CA ALA A 162 -15.71 2.65 17.48
C ALA A 162 -14.60 3.70 17.66
N ARG A 163 -13.39 3.42 17.16
CA ARG A 163 -12.27 4.38 17.18
C ARG A 163 -12.56 5.61 16.33
N GLN A 164 -13.18 5.44 15.15
CA GLN A 164 -13.57 6.58 14.32
C GLN A 164 -14.54 7.52 15.06
N ARG A 165 -15.50 6.99 15.85
CA ARG A 165 -16.39 7.82 16.66
C ARG A 165 -15.64 8.65 17.71
N ARG A 166 -14.53 8.13 18.29
CA ARG A 166 -13.69 8.89 19.22
C ARG A 166 -12.95 10.02 18.49
N PHE A 167 -12.37 9.74 17.33
CA PHE A 167 -11.75 10.78 16.49
C PHE A 167 -12.75 11.86 16.05
N ASP A 168 -13.95 11.44 15.69
CA ASP A 168 -15.07 12.36 15.37
C ASP A 168 -15.50 13.24 16.54
N ALA A 169 -15.26 12.78 17.77
CA ALA A 169 -15.50 13.52 19.03
C ALA A 169 -14.30 14.37 19.47
N GLY A 170 -13.20 14.40 18.69
CA GLY A 170 -12.03 15.24 18.94
C GLY A 170 -10.82 14.54 19.55
N GLU A 171 -10.89 13.23 19.83
CA GLU A 171 -9.70 12.46 20.24
C GLU A 171 -8.69 12.44 19.08
N LEU A 172 -7.42 12.64 19.39
CA LEU A 172 -6.34 12.56 18.40
C LEU A 172 -5.61 11.22 18.50
N PRO A 173 -5.18 10.64 17.36
CA PRO A 173 -4.32 9.45 17.38
C PRO A 173 -3.02 9.73 18.14
N ASP A 174 -2.55 8.75 18.90
CA ASP A 174 -1.26 8.81 19.60
C ASP A 174 -0.65 7.39 19.70
N PHE A 175 0.62 7.35 20.09
CA PHE A 175 1.31 6.11 20.42
C PHE A 175 0.67 5.46 21.66
N LEU A 176 0.38 4.16 21.58
CA LEU A 176 -0.32 3.43 22.63
C LEU A 176 0.54 3.33 23.91
N PRO A 177 0.10 3.85 25.07
CA PRO A 177 0.88 3.75 26.31
C PRO A 177 1.14 2.31 26.75
N GLU A 178 0.13 1.43 26.61
CA GLU A 178 0.15 0.03 27.03
C GLU A 178 1.16 -0.83 26.28
N THR A 179 1.49 -0.47 25.04
CA THR A 179 2.47 -1.20 24.20
C THR A 179 3.87 -0.57 24.23
N ARG A 180 4.11 0.37 25.15
CA ARG A 180 5.42 1.05 25.28
C ARG A 180 6.58 0.07 25.41
N ILE A 181 6.38 -1.06 26.08
CA ILE A 181 7.40 -2.10 26.23
C ILE A 181 7.83 -2.71 24.89
N VAL A 182 6.90 -2.86 23.96
CA VAL A 182 7.20 -3.32 22.59
C VAL A 182 8.07 -2.29 21.87
N ARG A 183 7.68 -1.02 21.90
CA ARG A 183 8.43 0.06 21.24
C ARG A 183 9.83 0.24 21.77
N HIS A 184 10.06 0.04 23.08
CA HIS A 184 11.36 0.24 23.72
C HIS A 184 12.19 -1.03 23.86
N GLY A 185 11.58 -2.22 23.74
CA GLY A 185 12.25 -3.51 23.87
C GLY A 185 13.33 -3.76 22.81
N ALA A 186 14.31 -4.55 23.21
CA ALA A 186 15.44 -4.97 22.34
C ALA A 186 15.08 -6.28 21.64
N TRP A 187 14.30 -6.23 20.58
CA TRP A 187 13.89 -7.38 19.77
C TRP A 187 14.06 -7.10 18.27
N LYS A 188 14.12 -8.16 17.50
CA LYS A 188 14.17 -8.14 16.03
C LYS A 188 13.20 -9.15 15.44
N ILE A 189 12.88 -8.98 14.17
CA ILE A 189 12.10 -9.96 13.40
C ILE A 189 12.93 -11.20 13.11
N ALA A 190 12.28 -12.30 12.75
CA ALA A 190 12.93 -13.50 12.25
C ALA A 190 13.75 -13.21 10.97
N PRO A 191 14.78 -14.02 10.66
CA PRO A 191 15.62 -13.80 9.49
C PRO A 191 14.81 -13.72 8.18
N ILE A 192 15.21 -12.79 7.32
CA ILE A 192 14.61 -12.60 6.01
C ILE A 192 15.16 -13.66 5.05
N PRO A 193 14.33 -14.33 4.23
CA PRO A 193 14.76 -15.29 3.23
C PRO A 193 15.77 -14.71 2.23
N ALA A 194 16.71 -15.54 1.79
CA ALA A 194 17.83 -15.10 0.93
C ALA A 194 17.39 -14.49 -0.41
N ASP A 195 16.31 -14.98 -0.99
CA ASP A 195 15.71 -14.49 -2.24
C ASP A 195 14.98 -13.15 -2.10
N LEU A 196 14.64 -12.73 -0.86
CA LEU A 196 14.07 -11.44 -0.54
C LEU A 196 15.08 -10.36 -0.12
N LEU A 197 16.39 -10.67 -0.02
CA LEU A 197 17.39 -9.72 0.50
C LEU A 197 17.66 -8.52 -0.42
N ASP A 198 17.28 -8.59 -1.69
CA ASP A 198 17.41 -7.47 -2.64
C ASP A 198 16.05 -7.13 -3.24
N ARG A 199 15.43 -6.09 -2.69
CA ARG A 199 14.11 -5.58 -3.08
C ARG A 199 14.16 -4.15 -3.62
N ARG A 200 15.28 -3.73 -4.18
CA ARG A 200 15.54 -2.33 -4.57
C ARG A 200 14.52 -1.75 -5.55
N VAL A 201 13.93 -2.56 -6.44
CA VAL A 201 12.82 -2.14 -7.29
C VAL A 201 11.77 -3.23 -7.35
N GLU A 202 10.57 -2.88 -6.96
CA GLU A 202 9.38 -3.71 -7.08
C GLU A 202 8.42 -3.10 -8.11
N ILE A 203 7.86 -3.92 -8.98
CA ILE A 203 6.81 -3.51 -9.89
C ILE A 203 5.47 -4.05 -9.39
N THR A 204 4.43 -3.22 -9.44
CA THR A 204 3.06 -3.63 -9.10
C THR A 204 2.19 -3.71 -10.35
N GLY A 205 1.19 -4.57 -10.33
CA GLY A 205 0.20 -4.68 -11.39
C GLY A 205 -0.89 -5.71 -11.08
N PRO A 206 -2.00 -5.67 -11.84
CA PRO A 206 -3.13 -6.58 -11.65
C PRO A 206 -2.75 -8.03 -11.98
N VAL A 207 -3.65 -8.94 -11.62
CA VAL A 207 -3.50 -10.38 -11.83
C VAL A 207 -3.89 -10.86 -13.24
N ASP A 208 -4.01 -9.94 -14.20
CA ASP A 208 -4.20 -10.23 -15.63
C ASP A 208 -3.00 -10.98 -16.21
N ARG A 209 -3.26 -12.00 -17.02
CA ARG A 209 -2.23 -12.92 -17.56
C ARG A 209 -1.11 -12.22 -18.33
N LYS A 210 -1.46 -11.28 -19.21
CA LYS A 210 -0.49 -10.49 -19.98
C LYS A 210 0.33 -9.59 -19.09
N MET A 211 -0.33 -8.94 -18.11
CA MET A 211 0.32 -8.03 -17.17
C MET A 211 1.29 -8.76 -16.26
N ILE A 212 0.93 -9.94 -15.76
CA ILE A 212 1.84 -10.80 -14.96
C ILE A 212 3.11 -11.13 -15.75
N VAL A 213 2.99 -11.61 -17.00
CA VAL A 213 4.17 -11.94 -17.82
C VAL A 213 5.05 -10.70 -18.06
N ASN A 214 4.45 -9.55 -18.36
CA ASN A 214 5.18 -8.31 -18.57
C ASN A 214 5.89 -7.83 -17.30
N ALA A 215 5.24 -7.89 -16.16
CA ALA A 215 5.81 -7.47 -14.88
C ALA A 215 6.95 -8.38 -14.44
N LEU A 216 6.78 -9.69 -14.56
CA LEU A 216 7.84 -10.67 -14.26
C LEU A 216 9.07 -10.51 -15.15
N ASN A 217 8.90 -10.03 -16.37
CA ASN A 217 10.00 -9.79 -17.34
C ASN A 217 10.53 -8.35 -17.31
N SER A 218 10.04 -7.49 -16.43
CA SER A 218 10.37 -6.05 -16.43
C SER A 218 11.82 -5.72 -16.03
N GLY A 219 12.54 -6.68 -15.44
CA GLY A 219 13.85 -6.48 -14.83
C GLY A 219 13.80 -5.93 -13.40
N ALA A 220 12.61 -5.80 -12.82
CA ALA A 220 12.44 -5.53 -11.40
C ALA A 220 12.92 -6.71 -10.54
N ASN A 221 13.30 -6.45 -9.30
CA ASN A 221 13.66 -7.49 -8.35
C ASN A 221 12.43 -8.30 -7.92
N VAL A 222 11.30 -7.61 -7.73
CA VAL A 222 10.05 -8.18 -7.26
C VAL A 222 8.90 -7.71 -8.14
N PHE A 223 7.93 -8.59 -8.36
CA PHE A 223 6.61 -8.26 -8.88
C PHE A 223 5.56 -8.50 -7.79
N MET A 224 4.80 -7.47 -7.44
CA MET A 224 3.62 -7.59 -6.59
C MET A 224 2.38 -7.79 -7.46
N ALA A 225 1.86 -9.02 -7.46
CA ALA A 225 0.58 -9.35 -8.08
C ALA A 225 -0.57 -8.92 -7.16
N ASP A 226 -1.41 -8.04 -7.64
CA ASP A 226 -2.33 -7.28 -6.83
C ASP A 226 -3.79 -7.68 -7.08
N PHE A 227 -4.45 -8.26 -6.09
CA PHE A 227 -5.90 -8.53 -6.07
C PHE A 227 -6.71 -7.36 -5.49
N GLU A 228 -6.04 -6.36 -4.91
CA GLU A 228 -6.67 -5.22 -4.24
C GLU A 228 -6.81 -4.01 -5.19
N ASP A 229 -6.00 -2.95 -5.00
CA ASP A 229 -6.21 -1.65 -5.64
C ASP A 229 -6.02 -1.66 -7.16
N ALA A 230 -5.09 -2.48 -7.70
CA ALA A 230 -4.87 -2.58 -9.14
C ALA A 230 -5.82 -3.58 -9.83
N ASN A 231 -6.72 -4.23 -9.09
CA ASN A 231 -7.71 -5.16 -9.60
C ASN A 231 -9.14 -4.61 -9.40
N SER A 232 -10.04 -4.89 -10.34
CA SER A 232 -11.46 -4.80 -10.09
C SER A 232 -11.96 -6.20 -9.71
N PRO A 233 -12.56 -6.39 -8.52
CA PRO A 233 -12.83 -7.72 -7.97
C PRO A 233 -14.10 -8.36 -8.54
N ILE A 234 -14.28 -8.30 -9.86
CA ILE A 234 -15.26 -9.16 -10.52
C ILE A 234 -14.82 -10.61 -10.40
N TRP A 235 -15.79 -11.51 -10.34
CA TRP A 235 -15.53 -12.93 -10.12
C TRP A 235 -14.50 -13.52 -11.07
N GLU A 236 -14.64 -13.20 -12.37
CA GLU A 236 -13.74 -13.66 -13.42
C GLU A 236 -12.28 -13.24 -13.15
N ASN A 237 -12.05 -11.97 -12.81
CA ASN A 237 -10.70 -11.47 -12.54
C ASN A 237 -10.06 -12.20 -11.34
N ASN A 238 -10.84 -12.47 -10.31
CA ASN A 238 -10.33 -13.11 -9.10
C ASN A 238 -9.95 -14.58 -9.37
N ILE A 239 -10.79 -15.35 -10.05
CA ILE A 239 -10.48 -16.76 -10.35
C ILE A 239 -9.41 -16.89 -11.44
N GLU A 240 -9.52 -16.11 -12.53
CA GLU A 240 -8.48 -16.11 -13.57
C GLU A 240 -7.12 -15.65 -13.03
N GLY A 241 -7.11 -14.70 -12.08
CA GLY A 241 -5.91 -14.30 -11.36
C GLY A 241 -5.25 -15.47 -10.65
N GLN A 242 -6.02 -16.28 -9.93
CA GLN A 242 -5.51 -17.48 -9.25
C GLN A 242 -4.98 -18.54 -10.26
N ILE A 243 -5.70 -18.76 -11.37
CA ILE A 243 -5.23 -19.62 -12.46
C ILE A 243 -3.89 -19.12 -13.01
N ASN A 244 -3.76 -17.81 -13.25
CA ASN A 244 -2.55 -17.21 -13.79
C ASN A 244 -1.35 -17.38 -12.84
N LEU A 245 -1.56 -17.18 -11.53
CA LEU A 245 -0.51 -17.35 -10.52
C LEU A 245 -0.11 -18.84 -10.38
N ARG A 246 -1.08 -19.75 -10.42
CA ARG A 246 -0.81 -21.19 -10.44
C ARG A 246 -0.02 -21.59 -11.69
N ASP A 247 -0.45 -21.14 -12.87
CA ASP A 247 0.27 -21.38 -14.13
C ASP A 247 1.71 -20.86 -14.11
N ARG A 248 1.97 -19.73 -13.39
CA ARG A 248 3.32 -19.20 -13.20
C ARG A 248 4.23 -20.21 -12.52
N TRP A 249 3.78 -20.84 -11.44
CA TRP A 249 4.60 -21.75 -10.67
C TRP A 249 4.73 -23.13 -11.30
N HIS A 250 3.74 -23.53 -12.10
CA HIS A 250 3.76 -24.77 -12.88
C HIS A 250 4.41 -24.63 -14.28
N GLY A 251 5.00 -23.47 -14.61
CA GLY A 251 5.68 -23.25 -15.88
C GLY A 251 4.74 -23.14 -17.10
N LYS A 252 3.44 -22.94 -16.87
CA LYS A 252 2.40 -22.92 -17.92
C LYS A 252 1.98 -21.50 -18.31
N ILE A 253 2.52 -20.46 -17.66
CA ILE A 253 2.11 -19.08 -17.97
C ILE A 253 2.73 -18.61 -19.28
N ASN A 254 1.87 -18.32 -20.24
CA ASN A 254 2.17 -17.65 -21.49
C ASN A 254 0.93 -16.89 -21.95
N PHE A 255 1.08 -15.98 -22.88
CA PHE A 255 -0.01 -15.22 -23.46
C PHE A 255 0.28 -14.92 -24.92
N THR A 256 -0.69 -15.18 -25.80
CA THR A 256 -0.62 -14.77 -27.21
C THR A 256 -1.77 -13.82 -27.50
N GLU A 257 -1.44 -12.61 -27.94
CA GLU A 257 -2.42 -11.58 -28.26
C GLU A 257 -3.14 -11.92 -29.56
N LYS A 258 -4.44 -12.14 -29.47
CA LYS A 258 -5.25 -12.61 -30.61
C LYS A 258 -5.25 -11.65 -31.82
N THR A 259 -5.14 -10.33 -31.55
CA THR A 259 -5.20 -9.29 -32.59
C THR A 259 -3.89 -9.09 -33.34
N THR A 260 -2.76 -9.28 -32.67
CA THR A 260 -1.42 -9.01 -33.22
C THR A 260 -0.59 -10.27 -33.43
N GLY A 261 -1.02 -11.43 -32.92
CA GLY A 261 -0.25 -12.68 -32.88
C GLY A 261 0.99 -12.63 -31.96
N LYS A 262 1.23 -11.53 -31.26
CA LYS A 262 2.40 -11.37 -30.40
C LYS A 262 2.33 -12.31 -29.20
N SER A 263 3.36 -13.13 -29.03
CA SER A 263 3.50 -14.05 -27.90
C SER A 263 4.33 -13.45 -26.78
N TYR A 264 3.91 -13.70 -25.54
CA TYR A 264 4.56 -13.31 -24.31
C TYR A 264 4.87 -14.56 -23.50
N ARG A 265 6.13 -14.75 -23.14
CA ARG A 265 6.62 -15.89 -22.34
C ARG A 265 7.57 -15.39 -21.26
N LEU A 266 7.74 -16.15 -20.19
CA LEU A 266 8.71 -15.81 -19.17
C LEU A 266 10.14 -15.92 -19.70
N GLY A 267 10.96 -14.92 -19.34
CA GLY A 267 12.40 -14.94 -19.55
C GLY A 267 13.12 -15.87 -18.55
N HIS A 268 14.44 -15.95 -18.67
CA HIS A 268 15.27 -16.82 -17.83
C HIS A 268 15.35 -16.36 -16.37
N LYS A 269 15.23 -15.05 -16.10
CA LYS A 269 15.33 -14.46 -14.75
C LYS A 269 14.11 -13.57 -14.46
N PRO A 270 12.95 -14.17 -14.20
CA PRO A 270 11.77 -13.42 -13.83
C PRO A 270 11.91 -12.80 -12.44
N ALA A 271 11.21 -11.69 -12.20
CA ALA A 271 11.10 -11.09 -10.88
C ALA A 271 10.52 -12.08 -9.86
N LEU A 272 10.90 -11.92 -8.58
CA LEU A 272 10.31 -12.65 -7.48
C LEU A 272 8.84 -12.22 -7.31
N LEU A 273 7.96 -13.17 -7.03
CA LEU A 273 6.53 -12.89 -6.92
C LEU A 273 6.11 -12.70 -5.45
N ILE A 274 5.45 -11.59 -5.17
CA ILE A 274 4.72 -11.34 -3.93
C ILE A 274 3.25 -11.10 -4.30
N VAL A 275 2.29 -11.53 -3.48
CA VAL A 275 0.86 -11.36 -3.74
C VAL A 275 0.24 -10.41 -2.72
N ARG A 276 -0.54 -9.43 -3.18
CA ARG A 276 -1.36 -8.59 -2.32
C ARG A 276 -2.81 -9.08 -2.35
N PRO A 277 -3.30 -9.74 -1.29
CA PRO A 277 -4.71 -10.06 -1.15
C PRO A 277 -5.51 -8.79 -0.86
N ARG A 278 -6.81 -8.83 -1.04
CA ARG A 278 -7.73 -7.76 -0.62
C ARG A 278 -7.62 -7.47 0.88
N GLY A 279 -7.95 -6.24 1.27
CA GLY A 279 -7.99 -5.82 2.68
C GLY A 279 -9.13 -6.50 3.47
N TRP A 280 -9.01 -6.50 4.81
CA TRP A 280 -9.98 -7.13 5.72
C TRP A 280 -11.43 -6.62 5.57
N HIS A 281 -11.62 -5.43 5.03
CA HIS A 281 -12.93 -4.78 4.86
C HIS A 281 -13.70 -5.23 3.61
N LEU A 282 -13.05 -5.93 2.68
CA LEU A 282 -13.66 -6.38 1.42
C LEU A 282 -14.15 -7.84 1.51
N LEU A 283 -15.25 -8.11 0.83
CA LEU A 283 -15.89 -9.41 0.78
C LEU A 283 -15.76 -10.05 -0.62
N GLU A 284 -15.95 -11.37 -0.68
CA GLU A 284 -16.16 -12.12 -1.91
C GLU A 284 -17.59 -12.71 -1.88
N GLU A 285 -18.54 -11.98 -2.45
CA GLU A 285 -19.97 -12.35 -2.39
C GLU A 285 -20.35 -13.53 -3.28
N HIS A 286 -19.43 -13.98 -4.15
CA HIS A 286 -19.66 -15.15 -5.01
C HIS A 286 -19.31 -16.47 -4.33
N LEU A 287 -18.67 -16.47 -3.16
CA LEU A 287 -18.41 -17.66 -2.35
C LEU A 287 -19.00 -17.48 -0.96
N MET A 288 -20.00 -18.31 -0.65
CA MET A 288 -20.68 -18.32 0.64
C MET A 288 -20.21 -19.49 1.49
N ILE A 289 -20.01 -19.24 2.77
CA ILE A 289 -19.69 -20.27 3.77
C ILE A 289 -20.65 -20.09 4.93
N ASP A 290 -21.41 -21.15 5.22
CA ASP A 290 -22.44 -21.17 6.27
C ASP A 290 -23.49 -20.04 6.14
N GLY A 291 -23.76 -19.63 4.89
CA GLY A 291 -24.74 -18.57 4.56
C GLY A 291 -24.16 -17.16 4.46
N GLU A 292 -22.89 -16.94 4.86
CA GLU A 292 -22.24 -15.63 4.83
C GLU A 292 -21.15 -15.55 3.74
N PRO A 293 -20.92 -14.38 3.12
CA PRO A 293 -19.84 -14.19 2.15
C PRO A 293 -18.47 -14.24 2.82
N ILE A 294 -17.52 -14.94 2.21
CA ILE A 294 -16.17 -15.00 2.73
C ILE A 294 -15.46 -13.63 2.62
N ALA A 295 -14.58 -13.31 3.59
CA ALA A 295 -13.67 -12.18 3.46
C ALA A 295 -12.78 -12.32 2.23
N GLY A 296 -12.72 -11.27 1.38
CA GLY A 296 -11.84 -11.25 0.19
C GLY A 296 -10.39 -11.52 0.53
N ALA A 297 -9.93 -11.03 1.68
CA ALA A 297 -8.60 -11.29 2.22
C ALA A 297 -8.30 -12.79 2.37
N LEU A 298 -9.21 -13.54 2.98
CA LEU A 298 -9.07 -14.99 3.19
C LEU A 298 -9.21 -15.78 1.89
N PHE A 299 -10.08 -15.32 0.99
CA PHE A 299 -10.27 -15.93 -0.32
C PHE A 299 -8.99 -15.84 -1.17
N ASP A 300 -8.45 -14.63 -1.35
CA ASP A 300 -7.28 -14.39 -2.20
C ASP A 300 -6.03 -15.06 -1.63
N PHE A 301 -5.79 -14.88 -0.33
CA PHE A 301 -4.69 -15.51 0.39
C PHE A 301 -4.78 -17.04 0.37
N GLY A 302 -5.96 -17.57 0.73
CA GLY A 302 -6.15 -19.01 0.92
C GLY A 302 -5.99 -19.78 -0.39
N LEU A 303 -6.59 -19.31 -1.48
CA LEU A 303 -6.46 -19.98 -2.78
C LEU A 303 -5.00 -19.92 -3.30
N TYR A 304 -4.36 -18.74 -3.20
CA TYR A 304 -2.97 -18.63 -3.63
C TYR A 304 -2.05 -19.56 -2.83
N LEU A 305 -2.17 -19.56 -1.50
CA LEU A 305 -1.36 -20.41 -0.63
C LEU A 305 -1.60 -21.89 -0.93
N PHE A 306 -2.87 -22.32 -0.95
CA PHE A 306 -3.24 -23.72 -1.15
C PHE A 306 -2.65 -24.30 -2.45
N HIS A 307 -2.78 -23.58 -3.55
CA HIS A 307 -2.37 -24.08 -4.86
C HIS A 307 -0.87 -23.95 -5.16
N ASN A 308 -0.15 -23.10 -4.43
CA ASN A 308 1.21 -22.76 -4.82
C ASN A 308 2.29 -23.08 -3.78
N ALA A 309 1.95 -23.32 -2.51
CA ALA A 309 2.94 -23.50 -1.45
C ALA A 309 3.95 -24.62 -1.71
N ALA A 310 3.48 -25.78 -2.18
CA ALA A 310 4.34 -26.92 -2.49
C ALA A 310 5.29 -26.61 -3.68
N ALA A 311 4.77 -25.98 -4.73
CA ALA A 311 5.57 -25.60 -5.91
C ALA A 311 6.62 -24.52 -5.58
N LEU A 312 6.29 -23.60 -4.66
CA LEU A 312 7.22 -22.59 -4.14
C LEU A 312 8.34 -23.23 -3.32
N ALA A 313 8.00 -24.10 -2.38
CA ALA A 313 8.96 -24.83 -1.56
C ALA A 313 9.94 -25.65 -2.42
N ALA A 314 9.44 -26.33 -3.47
CA ALA A 314 10.27 -27.08 -4.41
C ALA A 314 11.26 -26.21 -5.20
N LYS A 315 11.02 -24.89 -5.27
CA LYS A 315 11.91 -23.90 -5.93
C LYS A 315 12.80 -23.13 -4.95
N GLY A 316 12.79 -23.50 -3.67
CA GLY A 316 13.58 -22.81 -2.62
C GLY A 316 13.08 -21.40 -2.31
N SER A 317 11.81 -21.09 -2.61
CA SER A 317 11.15 -19.82 -2.32
C SER A 317 9.97 -20.04 -1.36
N GLY A 318 9.34 -18.98 -0.90
CA GLY A 318 8.19 -19.04 -0.02
C GLY A 318 6.95 -18.35 -0.59
N PRO A 319 5.77 -18.59 0.01
CA PRO A 319 4.59 -17.80 -0.24
C PRO A 319 4.75 -16.44 0.45
N TYR A 320 4.89 -15.39 -0.37
CA TYR A 320 5.14 -14.03 0.08
C TYR A 320 3.94 -13.14 -0.19
N PHE A 321 3.60 -12.28 0.79
CA PHE A 321 2.41 -11.44 0.74
C PHE A 321 2.71 -9.98 1.04
N TYR A 322 1.86 -9.08 0.50
CA TYR A 322 1.69 -7.71 0.94
C TYR A 322 0.34 -7.58 1.65
N LEU A 323 0.32 -7.02 2.85
CA LEU A 323 -0.90 -6.89 3.65
C LEU A 323 -1.38 -5.43 3.64
N PRO A 324 -2.54 -5.15 3.00
CA PRO A 324 -3.03 -3.80 2.82
C PRO A 324 -3.96 -3.34 3.94
N LYS A 325 -4.11 -2.03 4.08
CA LYS A 325 -5.17 -1.31 4.80
C LYS A 325 -5.33 -1.70 6.28
N LEU A 326 -4.26 -2.18 6.94
CA LEU A 326 -4.28 -2.40 8.39
C LEU A 326 -4.37 -1.07 9.13
N GLU A 327 -5.16 -1.03 10.19
CA GLU A 327 -5.27 0.13 11.07
C GLU A 327 -4.67 -0.12 12.46
N THR A 328 -4.49 -1.39 12.86
CA THR A 328 -3.99 -1.77 14.19
C THR A 328 -3.06 -2.97 14.16
N HIS A 329 -2.25 -3.09 15.21
CA HIS A 329 -1.47 -4.29 15.48
C HIS A 329 -2.35 -5.53 15.74
N GLN A 330 -3.57 -5.35 16.24
CA GLN A 330 -4.51 -6.46 16.44
C GLN A 330 -4.97 -7.07 15.11
N GLU A 331 -5.09 -6.27 14.06
CA GLU A 331 -5.35 -6.76 12.70
C GLU A 331 -4.12 -7.47 12.11
N ALA A 332 -2.92 -7.03 12.47
CA ALA A 332 -1.68 -7.75 12.17
C ALA A 332 -1.59 -9.08 12.93
N ARG A 333 -2.04 -9.12 14.20
CA ARG A 333 -2.20 -10.35 14.99
C ARG A 333 -3.14 -11.32 14.30
N LEU A 334 -4.27 -10.86 13.80
CA LEU A 334 -5.20 -11.73 13.06
C LEU A 334 -4.53 -12.37 11.84
N TRP A 335 -3.73 -11.61 11.06
CA TRP A 335 -2.94 -12.18 9.97
C TRP A 335 -1.92 -13.20 10.45
N ASN A 336 -1.23 -12.94 11.58
CA ASN A 336 -0.31 -13.91 12.17
C ASN A 336 -1.00 -15.23 12.53
N ASP A 337 -2.17 -15.14 13.15
CA ASP A 337 -2.96 -16.31 13.53
C ASP A 337 -3.45 -17.10 12.30
N VAL A 338 -3.84 -16.39 11.22
CA VAL A 338 -4.17 -17.00 9.90
C VAL A 338 -2.94 -17.71 9.32
N PHE A 339 -1.75 -17.12 9.39
CA PHE A 339 -0.52 -17.72 8.87
C PHE A 339 -0.12 -18.97 9.65
N VAL A 340 -0.14 -18.90 11.00
CA VAL A 340 0.17 -20.02 11.88
C VAL A 340 -0.77 -21.19 11.59
N PHE A 341 -2.08 -20.94 11.58
CA PHE A 341 -3.09 -21.97 11.28
C PHE A 341 -2.89 -22.57 9.88
N SER A 342 -2.68 -21.72 8.88
CA SER A 342 -2.54 -22.16 7.48
C SER A 342 -1.31 -23.04 7.28
N GLN A 343 -0.18 -22.68 7.91
CA GLN A 343 1.04 -23.48 7.86
C GLN A 343 0.83 -24.84 8.53
N GLN A 344 0.16 -24.89 9.69
CA GLN A 344 -0.18 -26.14 10.36
C GLN A 344 -1.11 -27.01 9.49
N ARG A 345 -2.16 -26.42 8.94
CA ARG A 345 -3.18 -27.10 8.13
C ARG A 345 -2.63 -27.69 6.83
N LEU A 346 -1.61 -27.04 6.26
CA LEU A 346 -0.97 -27.46 5.00
C LEU A 346 0.37 -28.19 5.21
N GLY A 347 0.76 -28.50 6.44
CA GLY A 347 2.01 -29.19 6.76
C GLY A 347 3.27 -28.39 6.41
N LEU A 348 3.20 -27.06 6.44
CA LEU A 348 4.33 -26.15 6.21
C LEU A 348 5.03 -25.84 7.54
N ALA A 349 6.35 -25.64 7.49
CA ALA A 349 7.10 -25.18 8.65
C ALA A 349 6.63 -23.77 9.06
N GLN A 350 6.57 -23.50 10.37
CA GLN A 350 6.25 -22.17 10.87
C GLN A 350 7.30 -21.16 10.39
N GLY A 351 6.85 -19.94 10.01
CA GLY A 351 7.70 -18.91 9.44
C GLY A 351 8.02 -19.08 7.93
N THR A 352 7.46 -20.07 7.25
CA THR A 352 7.57 -20.23 5.79
C THR A 352 6.85 -19.11 5.04
N ILE A 353 5.67 -18.70 5.51
CA ILE A 353 4.94 -17.54 4.98
C ILE A 353 5.70 -16.28 5.40
N LYS A 354 5.94 -15.38 4.45
CA LYS A 354 6.49 -14.05 4.76
C LYS A 354 5.58 -12.95 4.23
N ALA A 355 5.56 -11.83 4.96
CA ALA A 355 4.71 -10.69 4.62
C ALA A 355 5.47 -9.36 4.70
N THR A 356 4.98 -8.38 3.96
CA THR A 356 5.29 -6.95 4.11
C THR A 356 3.97 -6.24 4.38
N VAL A 357 3.93 -5.33 5.34
CA VAL A 357 2.71 -4.56 5.64
C VAL A 357 2.79 -3.18 5.02
N LEU A 358 1.73 -2.77 4.33
CA LEU A 358 1.57 -1.37 3.93
C LEU A 358 1.13 -0.55 5.14
N ILE A 359 1.98 0.39 5.54
CA ILE A 359 1.58 1.44 6.47
C ILE A 359 0.95 2.55 5.64
N GLU A 360 -0.32 2.42 5.39
CA GLU A 360 -1.10 3.28 4.49
C GLU A 360 -2.36 3.82 5.13
N THR A 361 -2.46 3.67 6.46
CA THR A 361 -3.51 4.28 7.27
C THR A 361 -2.89 5.10 8.38
N LEU A 362 -3.53 6.21 8.73
CA LEU A 362 -3.05 7.09 9.80
C LEU A 362 -2.88 6.37 11.14
N PRO A 363 -3.83 5.53 11.60
CA PRO A 363 -3.64 4.82 12.87
C PRO A 363 -2.44 3.86 12.86
N ALA A 364 -2.21 3.14 11.76
CA ALA A 364 -1.09 2.20 11.67
C ALA A 364 0.29 2.88 11.80
N ALA A 365 0.40 4.16 11.46
CA ALA A 365 1.65 4.90 11.63
C ALA A 365 2.06 5.05 13.10
N PHE A 366 1.11 5.02 14.02
CA PHE A 366 1.36 5.04 15.47
C PHE A 366 1.63 3.67 16.07
N GLU A 367 1.40 2.58 15.29
CA GLU A 367 1.50 1.20 15.74
C GLU A 367 2.53 0.38 14.92
N MET A 368 3.53 1.03 14.28
CA MET A 368 4.49 0.34 13.41
C MET A 368 5.33 -0.72 14.13
N ASP A 369 5.82 -0.42 15.34
CA ASP A 369 6.57 -1.36 16.15
C ASP A 369 5.70 -2.55 16.58
N GLU A 370 4.47 -2.29 16.95
CA GLU A 370 3.48 -3.28 17.39
C GLU A 370 3.08 -4.21 16.22
N ILE A 371 2.86 -3.65 15.03
CA ILE A 371 2.58 -4.41 13.81
C ILE A 371 3.74 -5.35 13.48
N LEU A 372 4.98 -4.85 13.55
CA LEU A 372 6.18 -5.68 13.36
C LEU A 372 6.30 -6.76 14.44
N TRP A 373 5.95 -6.45 15.69
CA TRP A 373 5.99 -7.38 16.81
C TRP A 373 5.01 -8.53 16.65
N GLU A 374 3.77 -8.23 16.29
CA GLU A 374 2.74 -9.25 16.11
C GLU A 374 3.09 -10.23 14.98
N LEU A 375 3.70 -9.73 13.92
CA LEU A 375 4.11 -10.53 12.77
C LEU A 375 5.60 -10.95 12.79
N ARG A 376 6.34 -10.80 13.90
CA ARG A 376 7.82 -10.90 13.93
C ARG A 376 8.39 -12.19 13.33
N GLU A 377 7.65 -13.29 13.34
CA GLU A 377 8.07 -14.56 12.74
C GLU A 377 7.81 -14.59 11.21
N HIS A 378 6.92 -13.74 10.72
CA HIS A 378 6.44 -13.74 9.33
C HIS A 378 6.74 -12.45 8.57
N ILE A 379 7.05 -11.35 9.26
CA ILE A 379 7.27 -10.04 8.63
C ILE A 379 8.66 -9.93 8.00
N THR A 380 8.76 -9.21 6.89
CA THR A 380 10.03 -8.84 6.25
C THR A 380 10.24 -7.34 6.12
N GLY A 381 9.17 -6.54 6.24
CA GLY A 381 9.27 -5.10 6.11
C GLY A 381 7.94 -4.36 6.18
N LEU A 382 8.03 -3.04 6.18
CA LEU A 382 6.91 -2.12 6.02
C LEU A 382 7.07 -1.32 4.71
N ASN A 383 5.95 -0.93 4.11
CA ASN A 383 5.93 -0.11 2.90
C ASN A 383 5.21 1.21 3.14
N ALA A 384 5.72 2.30 2.56
CA ALA A 384 5.14 3.63 2.66
C ALA A 384 4.10 3.88 1.56
N GLY A 385 2.83 3.62 1.82
CA GLY A 385 1.71 3.81 0.90
C GLY A 385 1.19 5.26 0.91
N ARG A 386 1.60 6.09 -0.06
CA ARG A 386 1.35 7.54 -0.05
C ARG A 386 -0.12 7.93 -0.20
N TRP A 387 -0.78 7.49 -1.28
CA TRP A 387 -2.14 7.98 -1.60
C TRP A 387 -3.17 7.51 -0.59
N ASP A 388 -3.11 6.24 -0.21
CA ASP A 388 -3.97 5.69 0.83
C ASP A 388 -3.74 6.36 2.19
N TYR A 389 -2.49 6.69 2.52
CA TYR A 389 -2.18 7.39 3.77
C TYR A 389 -2.81 8.79 3.80
N ILE A 390 -2.72 9.55 2.69
CA ILE A 390 -3.37 10.86 2.56
C ILE A 390 -4.90 10.71 2.62
N PHE A 391 -5.45 9.73 1.92
CA PHE A 391 -6.87 9.39 2.00
C PHE A 391 -7.30 9.06 3.43
N SER A 392 -6.53 8.21 4.12
CA SER A 392 -6.77 7.86 5.52
C SER A 392 -6.72 9.09 6.45
N PHE A 393 -5.78 10.01 6.20
CA PHE A 393 -5.69 11.27 6.97
C PHE A 393 -6.99 12.09 6.84
N ILE A 394 -7.49 12.30 5.61
CA ILE A 394 -8.76 12.98 5.39
C ILE A 394 -9.92 12.23 6.04
N LYS A 395 -9.96 10.91 5.90
CA LYS A 395 -11.02 10.05 6.45
C LYS A 395 -11.07 10.12 7.98
N LYS A 396 -9.91 10.00 8.64
CA LYS A 396 -9.85 9.99 10.11
C LYS A 396 -10.19 11.34 10.71
N PHE A 397 -9.90 12.42 10.03
CA PHE A 397 -10.24 13.79 10.42
C PHE A 397 -11.43 14.39 9.66
N ALA A 398 -12.32 13.55 9.14
CA ALA A 398 -13.46 14.00 8.33
C ALA A 398 -14.38 15.00 9.05
N LYS A 399 -14.42 15.00 10.40
CA LYS A 399 -15.23 15.92 11.20
C LYS A 399 -14.42 17.04 11.87
N ASN A 400 -13.12 17.15 11.57
CA ASN A 400 -12.28 18.19 12.15
C ASN A 400 -11.80 19.20 11.08
N PRO A 401 -12.22 20.49 11.15
CA PRO A 401 -11.86 21.51 10.17
C PRO A 401 -10.37 21.90 10.20
N ASP A 402 -9.64 21.62 11.26
CA ASP A 402 -8.21 21.99 11.40
C ASP A 402 -7.30 21.12 10.51
N TYR A 403 -7.84 20.02 9.97
CA TYR A 403 -7.10 19.05 9.17
C TYR A 403 -7.48 19.07 7.68
N ILE A 404 -7.92 20.23 7.17
CA ILE A 404 -8.24 20.39 5.73
C ILE A 404 -6.94 20.47 4.93
N LEU A 405 -6.75 19.50 4.01
CA LEU A 405 -5.56 19.44 3.18
C LEU A 405 -5.61 20.41 1.98
N PRO A 406 -4.43 20.92 1.52
CA PRO A 406 -4.30 21.63 0.26
C PRO A 406 -4.51 20.68 -0.93
N ASP A 407 -4.34 21.19 -2.17
CA ASP A 407 -4.33 20.36 -3.38
C ASP A 407 -3.43 19.12 -3.20
N ARG A 408 -3.91 17.94 -3.60
CA ARG A 408 -3.16 16.68 -3.42
C ARG A 408 -1.75 16.71 -4.03
N ASN A 409 -1.51 17.55 -5.04
CA ASN A 409 -0.20 17.73 -5.64
C ASN A 409 0.77 18.47 -4.72
N GLN A 410 0.29 19.19 -3.70
CA GLN A 410 1.08 19.86 -2.67
C GLN A 410 1.42 18.94 -1.50
N VAL A 411 0.67 17.84 -1.34
CA VAL A 411 0.88 16.87 -0.26
C VAL A 411 1.96 15.87 -0.71
N VAL A 412 3.21 16.26 -0.47
CA VAL A 412 4.39 15.55 -0.99
C VAL A 412 5.20 14.89 0.13
N MET A 413 5.85 13.76 -0.22
CA MET A 413 6.78 13.08 0.68
C MET A 413 7.93 14.02 1.09
N GLY A 414 8.46 13.83 2.30
CA GLY A 414 9.55 14.65 2.85
C GLY A 414 9.10 15.95 3.50
N LYS A 415 7.81 16.24 3.57
CA LYS A 415 7.23 17.41 4.26
C LYS A 415 6.11 16.99 5.22
N ALA A 416 5.87 17.83 6.24
CA ALA A 416 4.79 17.72 7.21
C ALA A 416 4.57 16.26 7.69
N PHE A 417 3.32 15.81 7.84
CA PHE A 417 3.04 14.46 8.34
C PHE A 417 3.66 13.35 7.48
N LEU A 418 3.76 13.51 6.15
CA LEU A 418 4.37 12.47 5.28
C LEU A 418 5.87 12.34 5.50
N GLY A 419 6.58 13.45 5.76
CA GLY A 419 8.00 13.43 6.08
C GLY A 419 8.28 12.73 7.42
N ALA A 420 7.49 13.04 8.45
CA ALA A 420 7.57 12.40 9.75
C ALA A 420 7.26 10.89 9.66
N TYR A 421 6.20 10.54 8.96
CA TYR A 421 5.77 9.17 8.72
C TYR A 421 6.85 8.33 8.02
N ALA A 422 7.44 8.83 6.92
CA ALA A 422 8.48 8.12 6.18
C ALA A 422 9.76 7.93 7.04
N ALA A 423 10.17 8.98 7.76
CA ALA A 423 11.33 8.91 8.65
C ALA A 423 11.12 7.91 9.81
N LEU A 424 9.93 7.89 10.42
CA LEU A 424 9.58 6.94 11.46
C LEU A 424 9.59 5.51 10.93
N LEU A 425 9.03 5.27 9.74
CA LEU A 425 8.98 3.96 9.11
C LEU A 425 10.38 3.39 8.91
N VAL A 426 11.30 4.16 8.32
CA VAL A 426 12.70 3.72 8.12
C VAL A 426 13.37 3.39 9.45
N LYS A 427 13.29 4.30 10.42
CA LYS A 427 13.89 4.09 11.75
C LYS A 427 13.35 2.83 12.43
N THR A 428 12.04 2.66 12.43
CA THR A 428 11.38 1.51 13.09
C THR A 428 11.77 0.21 12.42
N CYS A 429 11.71 0.14 11.08
CA CYS A 429 12.10 -1.04 10.32
C CYS A 429 13.54 -1.46 10.61
N HIS A 430 14.50 -0.56 10.42
CA HIS A 430 15.92 -0.91 10.55
C HIS A 430 16.31 -1.28 11.97
N ARG A 431 15.71 -0.63 12.97
CA ARG A 431 15.89 -1.04 14.36
C ARG A 431 15.46 -2.49 14.60
N ARG A 432 14.44 -2.96 13.91
CA ARG A 432 13.89 -4.33 14.03
C ARG A 432 14.50 -5.33 13.04
N GLY A 433 15.39 -4.90 12.16
CA GLY A 433 15.99 -5.73 11.11
C GLY A 433 15.02 -6.01 9.96
N ALA A 434 14.01 -5.18 9.79
CA ALA A 434 12.99 -5.23 8.74
C ALA A 434 13.31 -4.24 7.62
N PHE A 435 12.83 -4.51 6.40
CA PHE A 435 12.97 -3.59 5.26
C PHE A 435 12.01 -2.41 5.35
N ALA A 436 12.51 -1.24 4.97
CA ALA A 436 11.73 -0.04 4.74
C ALA A 436 11.54 0.17 3.24
N MET A 437 10.32 -0.07 2.73
CA MET A 437 10.01 0.06 1.30
C MET A 437 9.41 1.42 1.01
N GLY A 438 9.92 2.10 -0.04
CA GLY A 438 9.41 3.38 -0.50
C GLY A 438 8.12 3.26 -1.32
N GLY A 439 7.52 4.42 -1.61
CA GLY A 439 6.24 4.52 -2.30
C GLY A 439 6.32 4.32 -3.82
N MET A 440 5.14 4.31 -4.46
CA MET A 440 5.00 4.05 -5.89
C MET A 440 5.29 5.27 -6.77
N ALA A 441 6.02 5.08 -7.86
CA ALA A 441 6.07 5.98 -9.02
C ALA A 441 5.10 5.45 -10.08
N ALA A 442 4.09 6.27 -10.42
CA ALA A 442 2.98 5.89 -11.29
C ALA A 442 3.03 6.49 -12.70
N GLN A 443 4.10 7.17 -13.08
CA GLN A 443 4.24 7.81 -14.39
C GLN A 443 4.21 6.79 -15.52
N ILE A 444 3.51 7.12 -16.60
CA ILE A 444 3.48 6.34 -17.84
C ILE A 444 4.20 7.14 -18.91
N PRO A 445 5.16 6.55 -19.65
CA PRO A 445 5.76 7.22 -20.79
C PRO A 445 4.73 7.59 -21.85
N VAL A 446 4.82 8.82 -22.34
CA VAL A 446 3.99 9.34 -23.44
C VAL A 446 4.63 8.94 -24.77
N LYS A 447 3.89 8.21 -25.59
CA LYS A 447 4.37 7.81 -26.91
C LYS A 447 4.78 9.05 -27.72
N ASP A 448 5.98 8.98 -28.33
CA ASP A 448 6.52 9.99 -29.24
C ASP A 448 6.70 11.41 -28.62
N ASN A 449 6.70 11.52 -27.29
CA ASN A 449 6.96 12.79 -26.59
C ASN A 449 8.18 12.71 -25.67
N ARG A 450 9.38 12.90 -26.25
CA ARG A 450 10.67 12.82 -25.53
C ARG A 450 10.79 13.85 -24.41
N ALA A 451 10.28 15.07 -24.61
CA ALA A 451 10.39 16.15 -23.62
C ALA A 451 9.53 15.84 -22.37
N ALA A 452 8.26 15.44 -22.55
CA ALA A 452 7.39 15.04 -21.44
C ALA A 452 7.97 13.83 -20.69
N ASN A 453 8.53 12.85 -21.41
CA ASN A 453 9.15 11.68 -20.78
C ASN A 453 10.40 12.05 -19.98
N ALA A 454 11.23 12.96 -20.50
CA ALA A 454 12.41 13.44 -19.76
C ALA A 454 12.03 14.11 -18.44
N GLN A 455 10.98 14.96 -18.45
CA GLN A 455 10.46 15.60 -17.24
C GLN A 455 9.87 14.58 -16.25
N ALA A 456 9.07 13.63 -16.75
CA ALA A 456 8.49 12.58 -15.91
C ALA A 456 9.59 11.74 -15.24
N PHE A 457 10.59 11.29 -16.01
CA PHE A 457 11.71 10.50 -15.49
C PHE A 457 12.62 11.29 -14.55
N ALA A 458 12.77 12.61 -14.75
CA ALA A 458 13.49 13.45 -13.81
C ALA A 458 12.78 13.52 -12.45
N LYS A 459 11.45 13.65 -12.44
CA LYS A 459 10.64 13.60 -11.20
C LYS A 459 10.78 12.26 -10.49
N VAL A 460 10.71 11.15 -11.25
CA VAL A 460 10.91 9.80 -10.69
C VAL A 460 12.32 9.67 -10.08
N ARG A 461 13.37 10.09 -10.80
CA ARG A 461 14.75 10.06 -10.28
C ARG A 461 14.87 10.84 -8.97
N ALA A 462 14.38 12.06 -8.92
CA ALA A 462 14.45 12.89 -7.72
C ALA A 462 13.74 12.26 -6.52
N ASP A 463 12.56 11.65 -6.76
CA ASP A 463 11.81 10.94 -5.72
C ASP A 463 12.59 9.73 -5.20
N LYS A 464 13.15 8.90 -6.09
CA LYS A 464 13.92 7.71 -5.69
C LYS A 464 15.26 8.06 -5.05
N GLU A 465 15.91 9.16 -5.46
CA GLU A 465 17.09 9.69 -4.77
C GLU A 465 16.78 10.10 -3.33
N ARG A 466 15.64 10.75 -3.11
CA ARG A 466 15.18 11.09 -1.76
C ARG A 466 14.99 9.82 -0.93
N GLU A 467 14.25 8.82 -1.45
CA GLU A 467 13.99 7.56 -0.75
C GLU A 467 15.29 6.85 -0.33
N VAL A 468 16.24 6.67 -1.24
CA VAL A 468 17.52 6.02 -0.91
C VAL A 468 18.29 6.82 0.14
N ARG A 469 18.32 8.17 0.04
CA ARG A 469 19.01 9.02 1.02
C ARG A 469 18.37 8.95 2.40
N GLU A 470 17.05 8.87 2.45
CA GLU A 470 16.29 8.69 3.70
C GLU A 470 16.50 7.32 4.35
N GLY A 471 16.90 6.31 3.57
CA GLY A 471 17.23 4.96 4.04
C GLY A 471 16.28 3.86 3.58
N HIS A 472 15.42 4.10 2.60
CA HIS A 472 14.58 3.03 2.07
C HIS A 472 15.41 1.97 1.35
N ASP A 473 15.08 0.70 1.56
CA ASP A 473 15.77 -0.47 0.99
C ASP A 473 15.32 -0.79 -0.44
N GLY A 474 14.18 -0.26 -0.83
CA GLY A 474 13.59 -0.46 -2.15
C GLY A 474 12.43 0.49 -2.38
N THR A 475 11.82 0.37 -3.57
CA THR A 475 10.76 1.27 -4.03
C THR A 475 9.81 0.57 -4.98
N TRP A 476 8.62 1.18 -5.20
CA TRP A 476 7.62 0.71 -6.15
C TRP A 476 7.57 1.52 -7.43
N VAL A 477 7.29 0.83 -8.54
CA VAL A 477 6.96 1.43 -9.84
C VAL A 477 5.73 0.74 -10.43
N ALA A 478 4.88 1.49 -11.13
CA ALA A 478 3.66 0.96 -11.75
C ALA A 478 3.81 0.66 -13.26
N HIS A 479 4.99 0.88 -13.85
CA HIS A 479 5.20 0.68 -15.28
C HIS A 479 6.61 0.14 -15.57
N PRO A 480 6.76 -0.87 -16.48
CA PRO A 480 8.06 -1.48 -16.76
C PRO A 480 9.16 -0.49 -17.18
N ALA A 481 8.81 0.57 -17.92
CA ALA A 481 9.78 1.60 -18.34
C ALA A 481 10.38 2.42 -17.17
N LEU A 482 9.77 2.39 -15.98
CA LEU A 482 10.29 3.05 -14.79
C LEU A 482 11.29 2.16 -14.03
N VAL A 483 11.29 0.85 -14.26
CA VAL A 483 12.22 -0.09 -13.59
C VAL A 483 13.67 0.33 -13.79
N PRO A 484 14.19 0.54 -15.03
CA PRO A 484 15.58 0.94 -15.20
C PRO A 484 15.87 2.33 -14.61
N VAL A 485 14.90 3.24 -14.58
CA VAL A 485 15.05 4.58 -13.99
C VAL A 485 15.25 4.49 -12.49
N ALA A 486 14.37 3.77 -11.78
CA ALA A 486 14.47 3.56 -10.34
C ALA A 486 15.72 2.75 -9.99
N LYS A 487 15.97 1.65 -10.74
CA LYS A 487 17.12 0.76 -10.50
C LYS A 487 18.45 1.51 -10.60
N SER A 488 18.62 2.37 -11.60
CA SER A 488 19.85 3.16 -11.77
C SER A 488 20.13 4.08 -10.57
N VAL A 489 19.10 4.58 -9.90
CA VAL A 489 19.24 5.41 -8.70
C VAL A 489 19.69 4.56 -7.50
N PHE A 490 19.00 3.45 -7.26
CA PHE A 490 19.33 2.54 -6.17
C PHE A 490 20.71 1.92 -6.35
N ASP A 491 21.06 1.44 -7.55
CA ASP A 491 22.38 0.86 -7.85
C ASP A 491 23.52 1.86 -7.60
N ARG A 492 23.30 3.14 -7.87
CA ARG A 492 24.30 4.20 -7.66
C ARG A 492 24.46 4.60 -6.20
N LEU A 493 23.36 4.69 -5.44
CA LEU A 493 23.36 5.30 -4.11
C LEU A 493 23.31 4.28 -2.96
N MET A 494 22.83 3.07 -3.19
CA MET A 494 22.79 1.98 -2.23
C MET A 494 23.88 0.95 -2.57
N LYS A 495 24.94 0.92 -1.77
CA LYS A 495 26.13 0.08 -2.04
C LYS A 495 25.86 -1.43 -1.91
N GLY A 496 24.97 -1.83 -1.00
CA GLY A 496 24.60 -3.21 -0.72
C GLY A 496 23.31 -3.64 -1.40
N ARG A 497 22.79 -4.81 -1.01
CA ARG A 497 21.47 -5.31 -1.41
C ARG A 497 20.33 -4.54 -0.73
N ASN A 498 20.64 -3.93 0.42
CA ASN A 498 19.74 -3.16 1.28
C ASN A 498 20.59 -2.21 2.14
N GLN A 499 19.95 -1.46 3.04
CA GLN A 499 20.62 -0.54 3.98
C GLN A 499 20.10 -0.71 5.43
N LEU A 500 19.87 -1.96 5.85
CA LEU A 500 19.41 -2.29 7.20
C LEU A 500 20.33 -1.79 8.33
N ASP A 501 21.57 -1.50 8.03
CA ASP A 501 22.57 -0.90 8.91
C ASP A 501 22.34 0.60 9.17
N LYS A 502 21.56 1.27 8.34
CA LYS A 502 21.23 2.69 8.46
C LYS A 502 20.13 2.93 9.50
N LEU A 503 20.44 2.80 10.77
CA LEU A 503 19.48 2.77 11.89
C LEU A 503 18.70 4.08 12.12
N ARG A 504 19.07 5.19 11.49
CA ARG A 504 18.41 6.50 11.63
C ARG A 504 18.22 6.93 13.10
N ALA A 505 19.29 6.81 13.89
CA ALA A 505 19.29 7.24 15.29
C ALA A 505 19.03 8.75 15.46
N ASP A 506 19.28 9.54 14.42
CA ASP A 506 19.00 10.96 14.27
C ASP A 506 17.49 11.28 14.31
N VAL A 507 16.64 10.37 13.89
CA VAL A 507 15.19 10.58 13.74
C VAL A 507 14.50 10.56 15.11
N ARG A 508 13.73 11.60 15.39
CA ARG A 508 12.79 11.66 16.52
C ARG A 508 11.46 12.17 15.97
N VAL A 509 10.43 11.37 16.08
CA VAL A 509 9.08 11.70 15.59
C VAL A 509 8.12 11.71 16.77
N THR A 510 7.36 12.77 16.86
CA THR A 510 6.29 12.96 17.85
C THR A 510 4.91 12.79 17.21
N ARG A 511 3.87 12.67 18.03
CA ARG A 511 2.48 12.70 17.57
C ARG A 511 2.20 13.94 16.71
N ASP A 512 2.59 15.12 17.20
CA ASP A 512 2.28 16.38 16.53
C ASP A 512 2.94 16.48 15.15
N MET A 513 4.14 15.89 14.96
CA MET A 513 4.78 15.79 13.66
C MET A 513 4.01 14.87 12.69
N LEU A 514 3.42 13.77 13.19
CA LEU A 514 2.59 12.86 12.39
C LEU A 514 1.22 13.46 12.04
N LEU A 515 0.81 14.50 12.74
CA LEU A 515 -0.46 15.20 12.54
C LEU A 515 -0.30 16.57 11.86
N GLN A 516 0.94 17.00 11.58
CA GLN A 516 1.21 18.31 10.98
C GLN A 516 0.63 18.40 9.56
N VAL A 517 -0.33 19.29 9.35
CA VAL A 517 -0.98 19.50 8.06
C VAL A 517 0.00 20.14 7.06
N HIS A 518 -0.11 19.76 5.80
CA HIS A 518 0.65 20.40 4.70
C HIS A 518 0.07 21.78 4.37
N ASP A 519 0.95 22.74 4.16
CA ASP A 519 0.60 24.04 3.61
C ASP A 519 0.52 23.99 2.09
N GLY A 520 -0.32 24.83 1.53
CA GLY A 520 -0.43 24.98 0.08
C GLY A 520 -1.81 25.48 -0.37
N PRO A 521 -1.93 25.90 -1.64
CA PRO A 521 -3.19 26.35 -2.22
C PRO A 521 -4.17 25.17 -2.42
N LYS A 522 -5.44 25.51 -2.42
CA LYS A 522 -6.54 24.67 -2.91
C LYS A 522 -6.88 25.21 -4.31
N THR A 523 -6.50 24.47 -5.36
CA THR A 523 -6.60 24.99 -6.71
C THR A 523 -7.88 24.55 -7.41
N GLU A 524 -8.46 25.40 -8.27
CA GLU A 524 -9.62 25.04 -9.08
C GLU A 524 -9.26 23.92 -10.07
N GLU A 525 -8.05 23.97 -10.67
CA GLU A 525 -7.61 22.90 -11.58
C GLU A 525 -7.45 21.56 -10.83
N GLY A 526 -6.89 21.56 -9.62
CA GLY A 526 -6.80 20.36 -8.78
C GLY A 526 -8.17 19.78 -8.43
N PHE A 527 -9.13 20.66 -8.10
CA PHE A 527 -10.52 20.26 -7.87
C PHE A 527 -11.15 19.59 -9.11
N ARG A 528 -11.01 20.22 -10.28
CA ARG A 528 -11.50 19.71 -11.56
C ARG A 528 -10.80 18.42 -11.99
N LEU A 529 -9.49 18.33 -11.77
CA LEU A 529 -8.71 17.12 -12.04
C LEU A 529 -9.19 15.95 -11.17
N ASN A 530 -9.48 16.16 -9.89
CA ASN A 530 -10.03 15.14 -9.01
C ASN A 530 -11.37 14.60 -9.53
N ILE A 531 -12.23 15.46 -10.08
CA ILE A 531 -13.49 15.04 -10.73
C ILE A 531 -13.20 14.14 -11.95
N ARG A 532 -12.32 14.59 -12.85
CA ARG A 532 -11.99 13.84 -14.07
C ARG A 532 -11.40 12.48 -13.78
N VAL A 533 -10.42 12.45 -12.88
CA VAL A 533 -9.72 11.20 -12.51
C VAL A 533 -10.66 10.26 -11.78
N GLY A 534 -11.38 10.74 -10.76
CA GLY A 534 -12.25 9.91 -9.95
C GLY A 534 -13.37 9.25 -10.76
N VAL A 535 -14.05 10.00 -11.64
CA VAL A 535 -15.13 9.44 -12.46
C VAL A 535 -14.59 8.46 -13.51
N GLN A 536 -13.50 8.79 -14.21
CA GLN A 536 -12.91 7.90 -15.22
C GLN A 536 -12.39 6.61 -14.61
N TYR A 537 -11.79 6.71 -13.41
CA TYR A 537 -11.33 5.53 -12.69
C TYR A 537 -12.50 4.62 -12.29
N ILE A 538 -13.53 5.15 -11.64
CA ILE A 538 -14.72 4.39 -11.25
C ILE A 538 -15.37 3.74 -12.49
N GLU A 539 -15.49 4.48 -13.61
CA GLU A 539 -16.03 3.95 -14.85
C GLU A 539 -15.26 2.71 -15.34
N ALA A 540 -13.93 2.80 -15.36
CA ALA A 540 -13.07 1.69 -15.78
C ALA A 540 -13.16 0.51 -14.80
N TRP A 541 -13.17 0.78 -13.51
CA TRP A 541 -13.29 -0.22 -12.45
C TRP A 541 -14.61 -0.98 -12.53
N LEU A 542 -15.72 -0.28 -12.79
CA LEU A 542 -17.03 -0.92 -13.03
C LEU A 542 -17.08 -1.81 -14.29
N ARG A 543 -16.09 -1.70 -15.17
CA ARG A 543 -15.90 -2.56 -16.34
C ARG A 543 -14.83 -3.64 -16.14
N GLY A 544 -14.40 -3.89 -14.90
CA GLY A 544 -13.43 -4.92 -14.57
C GLY A 544 -11.95 -4.50 -14.73
N ARG A 545 -11.62 -3.19 -14.74
CA ARG A 545 -10.25 -2.69 -14.86
C ARG A 545 -9.85 -1.93 -13.60
N GLY A 546 -8.91 -2.46 -12.82
CA GLY A 546 -8.41 -1.82 -11.59
C GLY A 546 -7.17 -0.95 -11.79
N ALA A 547 -6.32 -1.23 -12.78
CA ALA A 547 -5.18 -0.38 -13.16
C ALA A 547 -5.50 0.39 -14.44
N VAL A 548 -5.57 1.72 -14.37
CA VAL A 548 -6.14 2.55 -15.44
C VAL A 548 -5.19 3.68 -15.82
N PRO A 549 -4.72 3.74 -17.07
CA PRO A 549 -3.95 4.88 -17.56
C PRO A 549 -4.84 6.12 -17.73
N ILE A 550 -4.65 7.14 -16.88
CA ILE A 550 -5.37 8.41 -16.96
C ILE A 550 -4.34 9.54 -16.86
N TYR A 551 -4.33 10.46 -17.81
CA TYR A 551 -3.43 11.65 -17.87
C TYR A 551 -1.95 11.31 -17.60
N ASN A 552 -1.45 10.24 -18.24
CA ASN A 552 -0.07 9.74 -18.16
C ASN A 552 0.35 9.25 -16.77
N LEU A 553 -0.62 8.90 -15.93
CA LEU A 553 -0.41 8.19 -14.68
C LEU A 553 -1.16 6.84 -14.71
N MET A 554 -0.56 5.82 -14.11
CA MET A 554 -1.24 4.56 -13.83
C MET A 554 -2.01 4.74 -12.53
N GLU A 555 -3.31 4.91 -12.65
CA GLU A 555 -4.20 5.15 -11.53
C GLU A 555 -4.78 3.83 -11.01
N ASP A 556 -4.92 3.73 -9.69
CA ASP A 556 -5.53 2.61 -8.96
C ASP A 556 -6.64 3.09 -8.02
N ALA A 557 -7.22 2.22 -7.20
CA ALA A 557 -8.32 2.58 -6.32
C ALA A 557 -7.95 3.69 -5.33
N ALA A 558 -6.69 3.72 -4.85
CA ALA A 558 -6.22 4.76 -3.93
C ALA A 558 -6.33 6.17 -4.52
N THR A 559 -6.14 6.30 -5.84
CA THR A 559 -6.24 7.59 -6.52
C THR A 559 -7.68 8.10 -6.61
N ALA A 560 -8.64 7.21 -6.85
CA ALA A 560 -10.05 7.58 -6.83
C ALA A 560 -10.52 7.93 -5.42
N GLU A 561 -10.01 7.21 -4.41
CA GLU A 561 -10.30 7.48 -2.99
C GLU A 561 -9.82 8.86 -2.58
N ILE A 562 -8.56 9.22 -2.85
CA ILE A 562 -8.06 10.55 -2.49
C ILE A 562 -8.79 11.65 -3.27
N SER A 563 -9.14 11.42 -4.54
CA SER A 563 -9.85 12.39 -5.36
C SER A 563 -11.23 12.72 -4.80
N ARG A 564 -12.05 11.70 -4.48
CA ARG A 564 -13.38 11.91 -3.90
C ARG A 564 -13.31 12.46 -2.47
N ALA A 565 -12.34 12.00 -1.68
CA ALA A 565 -12.17 12.43 -0.29
C ALA A 565 -11.81 13.92 -0.19
N GLN A 566 -10.92 14.40 -1.04
CA GLN A 566 -10.54 15.81 -1.07
C GLN A 566 -11.70 16.71 -1.51
N ILE A 567 -12.46 16.28 -2.53
CA ILE A 567 -13.68 17.00 -2.95
C ILE A 567 -14.70 17.04 -1.82
N TRP A 568 -14.95 15.90 -1.16
CA TRP A 568 -15.88 15.83 -0.01
C TRP A 568 -15.44 16.78 1.12
N GLN A 569 -14.15 16.77 1.48
CA GLN A 569 -13.60 17.63 2.53
C GLN A 569 -13.77 19.12 2.20
N TRP A 570 -13.42 19.52 0.97
CA TRP A 570 -13.53 20.91 0.54
C TRP A 570 -14.98 21.38 0.44
N LEU A 571 -15.92 20.51 0.04
CA LEU A 571 -17.36 20.79 0.06
C LEU A 571 -17.89 20.93 1.48
N LYS A 572 -17.53 20.02 2.35
CA LYS A 572 -17.96 19.99 3.75
C LYS A 572 -17.65 21.30 4.47
N TYR A 573 -16.45 21.83 4.25
CA TYR A 573 -15.93 23.01 4.95
C TYR A 573 -15.99 24.30 4.12
N GLY A 574 -16.57 24.26 2.93
CA GLY A 574 -16.71 25.45 2.07
C GLY A 574 -15.35 26.10 1.75
N ALA A 575 -14.35 25.28 1.40
CA ALA A 575 -13.00 25.75 1.12
C ALA A 575 -13.00 26.82 0.02
N THR A 576 -12.09 27.81 0.12
CA THR A 576 -11.89 28.82 -0.92
C THR A 576 -10.74 28.38 -1.81
N LEU A 577 -10.96 28.38 -3.12
CA LEU A 577 -9.97 28.04 -4.14
C LEU A 577 -9.04 29.25 -4.44
N ASP A 578 -7.91 28.99 -5.11
CA ASP A 578 -6.95 29.99 -5.56
C ASP A 578 -7.56 31.09 -6.44
N THR A 579 -8.65 30.76 -7.14
CA THR A 579 -9.46 31.70 -7.94
C THR A 579 -10.42 32.58 -7.11
N GLY A 580 -10.44 32.44 -5.77
CA GLY A 580 -11.36 33.12 -4.88
C GLY A 580 -12.76 32.48 -4.82
N VAL A 581 -13.00 31.44 -5.60
CA VAL A 581 -14.31 30.74 -5.66
C VAL A 581 -14.45 29.84 -4.43
N LYS A 582 -15.62 29.96 -3.76
CA LYS A 582 -15.98 29.07 -2.66
C LYS A 582 -16.52 27.74 -3.18
N VAL A 583 -16.01 26.62 -2.66
CA VAL A 583 -16.47 25.28 -3.02
C VAL A 583 -17.84 25.03 -2.41
N THR A 584 -18.86 24.96 -3.24
CA THR A 584 -20.26 24.70 -2.88
C THR A 584 -20.82 23.51 -3.67
N ALA A 585 -21.93 22.94 -3.20
CA ALA A 585 -22.62 21.88 -3.94
C ALA A 585 -23.05 22.33 -5.36
N GLN A 586 -23.41 23.61 -5.55
CA GLN A 586 -23.75 24.16 -6.85
C GLN A 586 -22.51 24.25 -7.76
N PHE A 587 -21.38 24.75 -7.24
CA PHE A 587 -20.11 24.78 -7.95
C PHE A 587 -19.67 23.36 -8.37
N PHE A 588 -19.71 22.41 -7.46
CA PHE A 588 -19.38 21.00 -7.75
C PHE A 588 -20.26 20.42 -8.87
N LYS A 589 -21.58 20.60 -8.81
CA LYS A 589 -22.50 20.08 -9.84
C LYS A 589 -22.21 20.67 -11.21
N ARG A 590 -21.88 21.97 -11.27
CA ARG A 590 -21.49 22.67 -12.52
C ARG A 590 -20.15 22.11 -13.03
N ALA A 591 -19.12 22.07 -12.19
CA ALA A 591 -17.80 21.54 -12.53
C ALA A 591 -17.88 20.09 -13.01
N LEU A 592 -18.66 19.23 -12.33
CA LEU A 592 -18.87 17.84 -12.74
C LEU A 592 -19.47 17.74 -14.15
N LYS A 593 -20.48 18.55 -14.47
CA LYS A 593 -21.09 18.59 -15.80
C LYS A 593 -20.08 19.01 -16.87
N GLU A 594 -19.33 20.09 -16.62
CA GLU A 594 -18.31 20.64 -17.52
C GLU A 594 -17.18 19.63 -17.77
N GLU A 595 -16.65 19.02 -16.69
CA GLU A 595 -15.56 18.05 -16.80
C GLU A 595 -16.00 16.77 -17.51
N MET A 596 -17.24 16.32 -17.33
CA MET A 596 -17.75 15.16 -18.09
C MET A 596 -17.96 15.47 -19.57
N GLN A 597 -18.31 16.70 -19.93
CA GLN A 597 -18.33 17.14 -21.33
C GLN A 597 -16.90 17.13 -21.92
N ARG A 598 -15.91 17.59 -21.16
CA ARG A 598 -14.49 17.53 -21.54
C ARG A 598 -14.04 16.10 -21.75
N VAL A 599 -14.27 15.20 -20.79
CA VAL A 599 -13.94 13.78 -20.91
C VAL A 599 -14.60 13.14 -22.13
N LYS A 600 -15.89 13.45 -22.39
CA LYS A 600 -16.59 12.96 -23.59
C LYS A 600 -15.93 13.42 -24.89
N LYS A 601 -15.40 14.66 -24.95
CA LYS A 601 -14.63 15.13 -26.10
C LYS A 601 -13.29 14.43 -26.24
N GLU A 602 -12.58 14.22 -25.13
CA GLU A 602 -11.24 13.58 -25.09
C GLU A 602 -11.28 12.11 -25.56
N ILE A 603 -12.28 11.32 -25.08
CA ILE A 603 -12.35 9.88 -25.39
C ILE A 603 -13.26 9.56 -26.59
N GLY A 604 -14.05 10.52 -27.05
CA GLY A 604 -15.02 10.39 -28.15
C GLY A 604 -16.41 9.94 -27.68
N ALA A 605 -17.45 10.46 -28.35
CA ALA A 605 -18.85 10.24 -27.98
C ALA A 605 -19.25 8.74 -27.99
N ARG A 606 -18.73 7.96 -28.94
CA ARG A 606 -19.03 6.52 -29.05
C ARG A 606 -18.44 5.73 -27.86
N ALA A 607 -17.20 5.99 -27.48
CA ALA A 607 -16.58 5.34 -26.34
C ALA A 607 -17.27 5.72 -25.02
N TYR A 608 -17.60 7.01 -24.87
CA TYR A 608 -18.35 7.51 -23.72
C TYR A 608 -19.71 6.83 -23.57
N ALA A 609 -20.47 6.71 -24.66
CA ALA A 609 -21.80 6.09 -24.65
C ALA A 609 -21.77 4.58 -24.37
N LYS A 610 -20.70 3.89 -24.73
CA LYS A 610 -20.51 2.45 -24.45
C LYS A 610 -20.01 2.18 -23.04
N GLY A 611 -19.49 3.21 -22.36
CA GLY A 611 -18.96 3.10 -21.01
C GLY A 611 -20.03 3.12 -19.92
N ARG A 612 -19.60 2.90 -18.68
CA ARG A 612 -20.46 2.95 -17.48
C ARG A 612 -20.44 4.33 -16.81
N PHE A 613 -20.24 5.40 -17.59
CA PHE A 613 -20.19 6.78 -17.09
C PHE A 613 -21.44 7.21 -16.30
N PRO A 614 -22.69 6.86 -16.67
CA PRO A 614 -23.85 7.23 -15.87
C PRO A 614 -23.79 6.69 -14.44
N GLN A 615 -23.40 5.42 -14.26
CA GLN A 615 -23.23 4.81 -12.94
C GLN A 615 -22.07 5.44 -12.17
N ALA A 616 -20.91 5.63 -12.84
CA ALA A 616 -19.74 6.24 -12.24
C ALA A 616 -19.98 7.67 -11.76
N ILE A 617 -20.65 8.50 -12.56
CA ILE A 617 -21.04 9.87 -12.22
C ILE A 617 -22.01 9.87 -11.03
N LYS A 618 -23.00 8.98 -11.04
CA LYS A 618 -23.97 8.87 -9.94
C LYS A 618 -23.24 8.55 -8.64
N LEU A 619 -22.43 7.49 -8.64
CA LEU A 619 -21.67 7.05 -7.46
C LEU A 619 -20.71 8.15 -6.96
N PHE A 620 -19.91 8.74 -7.86
CA PHE A 620 -18.96 9.79 -7.49
C PHE A 620 -19.66 11.01 -6.88
N ARG A 621 -20.81 11.41 -7.44
CA ARG A 621 -21.64 12.50 -6.92
C ARG A 621 -22.18 12.17 -5.53
N GLU A 622 -22.71 10.96 -5.32
CA GLU A 622 -23.22 10.51 -4.02
C GLU A 622 -22.14 10.50 -2.96
N LEU A 623 -20.95 9.96 -3.29
CA LEU A 623 -19.77 9.93 -2.40
C LEU A 623 -19.27 11.34 -2.06
N SER A 624 -19.33 12.27 -3.02
CA SER A 624 -18.82 13.64 -2.83
C SER A 624 -19.79 14.56 -2.09
N LEU A 625 -21.10 14.37 -2.26
CA LEU A 625 -22.13 15.21 -1.65
C LEU A 625 -22.76 14.61 -0.40
N GLY A 626 -22.42 13.38 -0.05
CA GLY A 626 -22.96 12.69 1.12
C GLY A 626 -22.69 13.48 2.40
N LYS A 627 -23.66 13.48 3.32
CA LYS A 627 -23.53 14.11 4.66
C LYS A 627 -22.41 13.47 5.45
N ASP A 628 -22.37 12.14 5.43
CA ASP A 628 -21.37 11.33 6.12
C ASP A 628 -20.32 10.83 5.13
N PHE A 629 -19.09 10.69 5.64
CA PHE A 629 -17.97 10.19 4.84
C PHE A 629 -18.07 8.66 4.71
N VAL A 630 -18.25 8.17 3.49
CA VAL A 630 -18.26 6.72 3.20
C VAL A 630 -16.86 6.17 3.37
N GLU A 631 -16.70 5.08 4.10
CA GLU A 631 -15.39 4.55 4.51
C GLU A 631 -14.48 4.22 3.31
N PHE A 632 -15.00 3.47 2.33
CA PHE A 632 -14.31 3.17 1.06
C PHE A 632 -15.30 3.23 -0.10
N LEU A 633 -14.88 3.82 -1.22
CA LEU A 633 -15.71 3.88 -2.45
C LEU A 633 -15.93 2.49 -3.05
N THR A 634 -15.00 1.58 -2.83
CA THR A 634 -15.07 0.20 -3.34
C THR A 634 -16.23 -0.58 -2.73
N ILE A 635 -16.67 -0.27 -1.50
CA ILE A 635 -17.80 -0.95 -0.86
C ILE A 635 -19.12 -0.72 -1.62
N PRO A 636 -19.61 0.54 -1.85
CA PRO A 636 -20.80 0.75 -2.65
C PRO A 636 -20.60 0.46 -4.15
N ALA A 637 -19.37 0.61 -4.67
CA ALA A 637 -19.05 0.29 -6.06
C ALA A 637 -19.17 -1.22 -6.34
N TYR A 638 -18.74 -2.06 -5.40
CA TYR A 638 -18.79 -3.52 -5.53
C TYR A 638 -20.20 -4.04 -5.78
N ARG A 639 -21.21 -3.45 -5.14
CA ARG A 639 -22.63 -3.78 -5.36
C ARG A 639 -23.13 -3.52 -6.80
N LEU A 640 -22.36 -2.81 -7.61
CA LEU A 640 -22.68 -2.54 -9.01
C LEU A 640 -22.05 -3.54 -9.99
N ILE A 641 -21.18 -4.43 -9.50
CA ILE A 641 -20.44 -5.41 -10.31
C ILE A 641 -20.66 -6.87 -9.88
N VAL A 642 -21.30 -7.07 -8.72
CA VAL A 642 -21.74 -8.39 -8.21
C VAL A 642 -23.09 -8.79 -8.80
#